data_4e520838585c2a4339f1cc4aa99fb890
#
_entry.id   4e520838585c2a4339f1cc4aa99fb890
#
_cell.length_a   1.000
_cell.length_b   1.000
_cell.length_c   1.000
_cell.angle_alpha   90.00
_cell.angle_beta   90.00
_cell.angle_gamma   90.00
#
_symmetry.space_group_name_H-M   'P 1'
#
loop_
_entity.id
_entity.type
_entity.pdbx_description
1 polymer ?
#
loop_
_entity_poly.entity_id
_entity_poly.type
_entity_poly.pdbx_seq_one_letter_code
_entity_poly.pdbx_strand_id
1 'polypeptide(L)'
;MMLFKLSLKNIRKSFKDYAIYFFTIILGVAIFYMFNSIDSQEARLAMNSSSREKIKLLINLLYGVSVFISVILGFLIIYANNFLIKRRKKEFGTYMLLGMGKRQVSKILVIETILIGIISLGVGLLIGVFASQFMSVLVAKMFEVNMTKFEFVFSESACTKTLIYFSIMYIAVLIFNTFIISKYKLIDLLTAIKKNEKVKIKNTFLCVVIFIISICILAFSYYKVTVDYKSLLGENFQPMVLPIIGGCVGTFLFFWSLSGFLLQVIKTNKSIYLKNTNMFVLRQLNSKINTTVFSMTIICLMLFVTICVLSSAISLNNSFKKSITELTPVDIQISKRTDIESFKENATQEEIEDSKVSIKEVLGQNGFDINSKFKDIVTYNRYKIDYLTLEQALGDSIDEVKEKYPFLNVNTKEDLITLSEYNKIAKAYGREQYSLNENEYIVIADYGEFIKIRNMALNKNVNIEINGKQYVPKYQECKKEFIDIAGNHCNMGIIILPDSALSSKDVISKNMIANYNAKSEDEKQAIEKEISNIYVKTYDKYMLYVNSKLDIYEATTGLTAIVIFLALYLGIIFLIASSAILALKELTDSSDNKQRYDILRKIGTDEKMINRTLFVQIAIFFLIPLALAIVHSIFGISFALNILKTINEIDDLVWPIVITAVFIALIYGGYFVITYLSSKNIIKEDV
;
A
#
# COMPACT_ATOMS: atom_id res chain seq x y z
N MET A 1 42.49 14.70 -22.19
CA MET A 1 41.69 15.74 -22.86
C MET A 1 40.94 15.22 -24.10
N MET A 2 41.58 14.45 -25.01
CA MET A 2 40.92 13.90 -26.23
C MET A 2 39.72 12.98 -25.96
N LEU A 3 39.83 12.01 -25.03
CA LEU A 3 38.73 11.08 -24.68
C LEU A 3 37.51 11.82 -24.11
N PHE A 4 37.72 12.86 -23.29
CA PHE A 4 36.62 13.67 -22.73
C PHE A 4 35.87 14.45 -23.81
N LYS A 5 36.60 15.11 -24.76
CA LYS A 5 35.97 15.79 -25.90
C LYS A 5 35.17 14.82 -26.77
N LEU A 6 35.68 13.58 -26.96
CA LEU A 6 34.99 12.55 -27.73
C LEU A 6 33.71 12.09 -27.02
N SER A 7 33.77 11.85 -25.71
CA SER A 7 32.61 11.49 -24.90
C SER A 7 31.52 12.57 -24.95
N LEU A 8 31.88 13.84 -24.80
CA LEU A 8 30.93 14.96 -24.88
C LEU A 8 30.27 15.06 -26.25
N LYS A 9 31.05 14.90 -27.34
CA LYS A 9 30.51 14.89 -28.70
C LYS A 9 29.58 13.74 -28.97
N ASN A 10 29.87 12.55 -28.40
CA ASN A 10 29.04 11.37 -28.49
C ASN A 10 27.68 11.58 -27.79
N ILE A 11 27.69 12.13 -26.57
CA ILE A 11 26.45 12.45 -25.83
C ILE A 11 25.58 13.43 -26.65
N ARG A 12 26.18 14.51 -27.16
CA ARG A 12 25.42 15.51 -27.94
C ARG A 12 24.84 14.94 -29.24
N LYS A 13 25.59 14.09 -29.95
CA LYS A 13 25.14 13.47 -31.21
C LYS A 13 24.02 12.46 -30.97
N SER A 14 24.08 11.70 -29.87
CA SER A 14 23.16 10.62 -29.54
C SER A 14 22.07 11.01 -28.53
N PHE A 15 21.88 12.31 -28.25
CA PHE A 15 20.94 12.79 -27.22
C PHE A 15 19.52 12.23 -27.40
N LYS A 16 19.03 12.16 -28.64
CA LYS A 16 17.72 11.59 -28.94
C LYS A 16 17.62 10.09 -28.59
N ASP A 17 18.73 9.38 -28.68
CA ASP A 17 18.84 7.96 -28.38
C ASP A 17 18.89 7.70 -26.87
N TYR A 18 19.33 8.67 -26.11
CA TYR A 18 19.44 8.62 -24.64
C TYR A 18 18.21 9.21 -23.93
N ALA A 19 17.26 9.83 -24.66
CA ALA A 19 16.19 10.62 -24.06
C ALA A 19 15.40 9.84 -22.99
N ILE A 20 14.98 8.60 -23.28
CA ILE A 20 14.22 7.78 -22.30
C ILE A 20 15.11 7.40 -21.10
N TYR A 21 16.38 7.12 -21.33
CA TYR A 21 17.34 6.84 -20.26
C TYR A 21 17.51 8.05 -19.33
N PHE A 22 17.78 9.23 -19.89
CA PHE A 22 17.86 10.48 -19.14
C PHE A 22 16.57 10.76 -18.36
N PHE A 23 15.44 10.67 -19.05
CA PHE A 23 14.13 10.93 -18.44
C PHE A 23 13.86 9.99 -17.25
N THR A 24 14.19 8.72 -17.39
CA THR A 24 14.00 7.73 -16.33
C THR A 24 14.84 8.03 -15.09
N ILE A 25 16.13 8.39 -15.30
CA ILE A 25 17.02 8.74 -14.19
C ILE A 25 16.58 10.05 -13.53
N ILE A 26 16.26 11.07 -14.33
CA ILE A 26 15.76 12.34 -13.84
C ILE A 26 14.51 12.17 -12.99
N LEU A 27 13.54 11.40 -13.46
CA LEU A 27 12.33 11.08 -12.68
C LEU A 27 12.64 10.32 -11.39
N GLY A 28 13.53 9.31 -11.46
CA GLY A 28 13.95 8.55 -10.28
C GLY A 28 14.58 9.45 -9.21
N VAL A 29 15.48 10.33 -9.61
CA VAL A 29 16.13 11.33 -8.71
C VAL A 29 15.10 12.31 -8.15
N ALA A 30 14.24 12.86 -9.02
CA ALA A 30 13.23 13.84 -8.63
C ALA A 30 12.26 13.29 -7.59
N ILE A 31 11.76 12.07 -7.82
CA ILE A 31 10.83 11.41 -6.91
C ILE A 31 11.53 11.02 -5.62
N PHE A 32 12.75 10.50 -5.69
CA PHE A 32 13.52 10.16 -4.50
C PHE A 32 13.74 11.39 -3.60
N TYR A 33 14.13 12.54 -4.18
CA TYR A 33 14.24 13.79 -3.44
C TYR A 33 12.89 14.25 -2.88
N MET A 34 11.85 14.27 -3.70
CA MET A 34 10.52 14.75 -3.36
C MET A 34 9.96 14.04 -2.11
N PHE A 35 10.05 12.71 -2.06
CA PHE A 35 9.55 11.93 -0.92
C PHE A 35 10.45 12.00 0.31
N ASN A 36 11.76 12.16 0.14
CA ASN A 36 12.68 12.32 1.27
C ASN A 36 12.75 13.75 1.82
N SER A 37 12.10 14.74 1.19
CA SER A 37 12.08 16.14 1.67
C SER A 37 11.08 16.39 2.80
N ILE A 38 10.28 15.39 3.18
CA ILE A 38 9.20 15.52 4.17
C ILE A 38 9.73 15.89 5.57
N ASP A 39 10.93 15.45 5.93
CA ASP A 39 11.55 15.75 7.21
C ASP A 39 11.80 17.26 7.43
N SER A 40 12.14 17.97 6.36
CA SER A 40 12.36 19.42 6.42
C SER A 40 11.07 20.23 6.42
N GLN A 41 9.96 19.60 6.11
CA GLN A 41 8.63 20.22 6.09
C GLN A 41 7.95 20.12 7.46
N GLU A 42 8.27 19.10 8.28
CA GLU A 42 7.78 18.93 9.65
C GLU A 42 7.99 20.18 10.51
N ALA A 43 9.17 20.79 10.40
CA ALA A 43 9.56 21.92 11.23
C ALA A 43 8.71 23.20 11.02
N ARG A 44 7.92 23.26 9.94
CA ARG A 44 7.14 24.44 9.53
C ARG A 44 5.63 24.27 9.60
N LEU A 45 5.17 23.04 9.78
CA LEU A 45 3.77 22.78 10.01
C LEU A 45 3.47 23.09 11.49
N ALA A 46 2.44 23.91 11.75
CA ALA A 46 1.95 24.16 13.11
C ALA A 46 1.27 22.89 13.64
N MET A 47 2.09 21.95 14.11
CA MET A 47 1.64 20.61 14.50
C MET A 47 1.52 20.47 16.02
N ASN A 48 0.47 19.75 16.42
CA ASN A 48 0.32 19.25 17.77
C ASN A 48 1.40 18.17 18.05
N SER A 49 1.69 17.92 19.33
CA SER A 49 2.67 16.90 19.75
C SER A 49 2.40 15.52 19.14
N SER A 50 1.14 15.10 19.08
CA SER A 50 0.69 13.84 18.50
C SER A 50 1.00 13.72 16.99
N SER A 51 0.71 14.74 16.20
CA SER A 51 1.01 14.77 14.76
C SER A 51 2.52 14.75 14.49
N ARG A 52 3.31 15.41 15.34
CA ARG A 52 4.78 15.40 15.25
C ARG A 52 5.37 14.01 15.50
N GLU A 53 4.85 13.26 16.46
CA GLU A 53 5.31 11.90 16.75
C GLU A 53 5.02 10.95 15.58
N LYS A 54 3.86 11.07 14.95
CA LYS A 54 3.48 10.28 13.76
C LYS A 54 4.33 10.60 12.54
N ILE A 55 4.69 11.88 12.34
CA ILE A 55 5.61 12.24 11.25
C ILE A 55 7.02 11.69 11.51
N LYS A 56 7.50 11.68 12.76
CA LYS A 56 8.75 10.97 13.07
C LYS A 56 8.69 9.49 12.76
N LEU A 57 7.57 8.83 13.05
CA LEU A 57 7.34 7.44 12.65
C LEU A 57 7.38 7.28 11.12
N LEU A 58 6.71 8.16 10.37
CA LEU A 58 6.75 8.19 8.91
C LEU A 58 8.18 8.34 8.40
N ILE A 59 8.95 9.28 8.94
CA ILE A 59 10.35 9.51 8.56
C ILE A 59 11.19 8.25 8.79
N ASN A 60 11.03 7.58 9.93
CA ASN A 60 11.75 6.33 10.22
C ASN A 60 11.39 5.21 9.24
N LEU A 61 10.11 5.05 8.90
CA LEU A 61 9.67 4.09 7.89
C LEU A 61 10.20 4.45 6.49
N LEU A 62 10.23 5.75 6.16
CA LEU A 62 10.79 6.23 4.89
C LEU A 62 12.27 5.91 4.75
N TYR A 63 13.07 5.89 5.83
CA TYR A 63 14.48 5.47 5.75
C TYR A 63 14.59 4.03 5.21
N GLY A 64 13.84 3.08 5.77
CA GLY A 64 13.84 1.70 5.30
C GLY A 64 13.35 1.55 3.86
N VAL A 65 12.25 2.21 3.53
CA VAL A 65 11.65 2.20 2.19
C VAL A 65 12.59 2.86 1.16
N SER A 66 13.28 3.95 1.52
CA SER A 66 14.23 4.64 0.64
C SER A 66 15.46 3.78 0.30
N VAL A 67 15.95 2.96 1.27
CA VAL A 67 17.00 1.96 0.98
C VAL A 67 16.50 0.95 -0.05
N PHE A 68 15.33 0.38 0.15
CA PHE A 68 14.72 -0.58 -0.77
C PHE A 68 14.52 0.00 -2.16
N ILE A 69 13.99 1.22 -2.26
CA ILE A 69 13.81 1.94 -3.52
C ILE A 69 15.16 2.23 -4.19
N SER A 70 16.19 2.59 -3.44
CA SER A 70 17.52 2.85 -4.01
C SER A 70 18.09 1.60 -4.70
N VAL A 71 17.84 0.42 -4.15
CA VAL A 71 18.22 -0.86 -4.79
C VAL A 71 17.48 -1.04 -6.11
N ILE A 72 16.17 -0.79 -6.15
CA ILE A 72 15.37 -0.90 -7.38
C ILE A 72 15.83 0.10 -8.43
N LEU A 73 16.05 1.36 -8.06
CA LEU A 73 16.58 2.39 -8.97
C LEU A 73 17.99 2.04 -9.45
N GLY A 74 18.83 1.48 -8.59
CA GLY A 74 20.16 0.98 -8.96
C GLY A 74 20.08 -0.11 -10.03
N PHE A 75 19.21 -1.10 -9.87
CA PHE A 75 18.95 -2.11 -10.90
C PHE A 75 18.41 -1.51 -12.19
N LEU A 76 17.51 -0.54 -12.09
CA LEU A 76 16.96 0.17 -13.26
C LEU A 76 18.06 0.90 -14.04
N ILE A 77 18.97 1.61 -13.35
CA ILE A 77 20.08 2.34 -13.97
C ILE A 77 21.06 1.35 -14.62
N ILE A 78 21.39 0.24 -13.95
CA ILE A 78 22.24 -0.83 -14.52
C ILE A 78 21.59 -1.40 -15.79
N TYR A 79 20.29 -1.70 -15.74
CA TYR A 79 19.56 -2.23 -16.88
C TYR A 79 19.54 -1.24 -18.06
N ALA A 80 19.23 0.01 -17.77
CA ALA A 80 19.20 1.09 -18.75
C ALA A 80 20.59 1.34 -19.38
N ASN A 81 21.65 1.25 -18.58
CA ASN A 81 23.00 1.42 -19.07
C ASN A 81 23.49 0.24 -19.91
N ASN A 82 23.11 -1.00 -19.54
CA ASN A 82 23.37 -2.17 -20.38
C ASN A 82 22.69 -2.05 -21.77
N PHE A 83 21.52 -1.42 -21.83
CA PHE A 83 20.86 -1.06 -23.08
C PHE A 83 21.76 -0.16 -23.94
N LEU A 84 22.30 0.91 -23.37
CA LEU A 84 23.16 1.85 -24.08
C LEU A 84 24.42 1.17 -24.63
N ILE A 85 25.03 0.31 -23.84
CA ILE A 85 26.22 -0.48 -24.25
C ILE A 85 25.87 -1.36 -25.45
N LYS A 86 24.72 -2.08 -25.40
CA LYS A 86 24.28 -2.94 -26.51
C LYS A 86 24.08 -2.15 -27.82
N ARG A 87 23.45 -0.99 -27.74
CA ARG A 87 23.17 -0.13 -28.89
C ARG A 87 24.46 0.39 -29.56
N ARG A 88 25.49 0.66 -28.75
CA ARG A 88 26.74 1.25 -29.22
C ARG A 88 27.87 0.22 -29.52
N LYS A 89 27.53 -1.06 -29.50
CA LYS A 89 28.53 -2.14 -29.77
C LYS A 89 29.30 -1.93 -31.07
N LYS A 90 28.63 -1.48 -32.15
CA LYS A 90 29.25 -1.23 -33.44
C LYS A 90 30.27 -0.06 -33.37
N GLU A 91 29.92 1.02 -32.68
CA GLU A 91 30.82 2.16 -32.46
C GLU A 91 32.06 1.72 -31.69
N PHE A 92 31.89 0.94 -30.63
CA PHE A 92 33.00 0.39 -29.85
C PHE A 92 33.89 -0.55 -30.69
N GLY A 93 33.27 -1.37 -31.54
CA GLY A 93 34.00 -2.19 -32.53
C GLY A 93 34.82 -1.34 -33.49
N THR A 94 34.27 -0.24 -34.00
CA THR A 94 34.96 0.71 -34.89
C THR A 94 36.13 1.37 -34.18
N TYR A 95 35.95 1.80 -32.93
CA TYR A 95 37.07 2.38 -32.14
C TYR A 95 38.21 1.37 -31.94
N MET A 96 37.89 0.11 -31.69
CA MET A 96 38.90 -0.93 -31.54
C MET A 96 39.60 -1.27 -32.87
N LEU A 97 38.90 -1.19 -34.01
CA LEU A 97 39.50 -1.32 -35.35
C LEU A 97 40.49 -0.20 -35.64
N LEU A 98 40.18 1.02 -35.19
CA LEU A 98 41.04 2.20 -35.32
C LEU A 98 42.23 2.19 -34.30
N GLY A 99 42.46 1.07 -33.61
CA GLY A 99 43.61 0.86 -32.74
C GLY A 99 43.38 1.23 -31.27
N MET A 100 42.16 1.57 -30.85
CA MET A 100 41.88 1.83 -29.44
C MET A 100 41.83 0.52 -28.63
N GLY A 101 42.59 0.44 -27.55
CA GLY A 101 42.54 -0.70 -26.65
C GLY A 101 41.25 -0.77 -25.82
N LYS A 102 40.86 -1.96 -25.34
CA LYS A 102 39.67 -2.18 -24.50
C LYS A 102 39.58 -1.20 -23.31
N ARG A 103 40.75 -0.93 -22.67
CA ARG A 103 40.83 0.02 -21.54
C ARG A 103 40.42 1.46 -21.94
N GLN A 104 40.79 1.88 -23.15
CA GLN A 104 40.43 3.22 -23.65
C GLN A 104 38.93 3.32 -23.96
N VAL A 105 38.33 2.29 -24.58
CA VAL A 105 36.90 2.19 -24.84
C VAL A 105 36.13 2.18 -23.51
N SER A 106 36.59 1.42 -22.51
CA SER A 106 35.99 1.43 -21.17
C SER A 106 36.05 2.80 -20.52
N LYS A 107 37.19 3.53 -20.62
CA LYS A 107 37.31 4.90 -20.10
C LYS A 107 36.33 5.87 -20.77
N ILE A 108 36.12 5.76 -22.08
CA ILE A 108 35.11 6.58 -22.79
C ILE A 108 33.72 6.33 -22.18
N LEU A 109 33.32 5.06 -22.03
CA LEU A 109 32.03 4.73 -21.47
C LEU A 109 31.86 5.19 -20.01
N VAL A 110 32.88 5.04 -19.19
CA VAL A 110 32.89 5.52 -17.80
C VAL A 110 32.69 7.04 -17.77
N ILE A 111 33.43 7.81 -18.59
CA ILE A 111 33.29 9.26 -18.66
C ILE A 111 31.88 9.65 -19.13
N GLU A 112 31.34 9.00 -20.15
CA GLU A 112 29.99 9.23 -20.63
C GLU A 112 28.95 8.94 -19.56
N THR A 113 29.05 7.81 -18.86
CA THR A 113 28.14 7.45 -17.77
C THR A 113 28.20 8.49 -16.64
N ILE A 114 29.38 8.94 -16.24
CA ILE A 114 29.54 9.98 -15.20
C ILE A 114 28.89 11.30 -15.65
N LEU A 115 29.13 11.75 -16.88
CA LEU A 115 28.57 12.99 -17.39
C LEU A 115 27.03 12.94 -17.44
N ILE A 116 26.47 11.82 -17.92
CA ILE A 116 25.03 11.59 -17.94
C ILE A 116 24.48 11.59 -16.51
N GLY A 117 25.16 10.94 -15.58
CA GLY A 117 24.79 10.91 -14.18
C GLY A 117 24.72 12.28 -13.54
N ILE A 118 25.76 13.08 -13.70
CA ILE A 118 25.83 14.44 -13.13
C ILE A 118 24.71 15.32 -13.70
N ILE A 119 24.49 15.28 -15.02
CA ILE A 119 23.43 16.08 -15.67
C ILE A 119 22.06 15.62 -15.17
N SER A 120 21.80 14.29 -15.15
CA SER A 120 20.52 13.75 -14.70
C SER A 120 20.27 14.02 -13.21
N LEU A 121 21.31 13.96 -12.38
CA LEU A 121 21.24 14.31 -10.97
C LEU A 121 20.89 15.78 -10.76
N GLY A 122 21.58 16.69 -11.45
CA GLY A 122 21.32 18.14 -11.36
C GLY A 122 19.90 18.50 -11.80
N VAL A 123 19.48 18.02 -12.97
CA VAL A 123 18.12 18.27 -13.49
C VAL A 123 17.07 17.59 -12.61
N GLY A 124 17.33 16.35 -12.17
CA GLY A 124 16.43 15.61 -11.28
C GLY A 124 16.25 16.27 -9.92
N LEU A 125 17.33 16.80 -9.32
CA LEU A 125 17.24 17.58 -8.09
C LEU A 125 16.43 18.86 -8.28
N LEU A 126 16.66 19.61 -9.37
CA LEU A 126 15.87 20.81 -9.67
C LEU A 126 14.37 20.47 -9.76
N ILE A 127 14.00 19.48 -10.56
CA ILE A 127 12.61 19.04 -10.68
C ILE A 127 12.08 18.53 -9.33
N GLY A 128 12.89 17.79 -8.57
CA GLY A 128 12.53 17.25 -7.26
C GLY A 128 12.25 18.36 -6.24
N VAL A 129 13.05 19.43 -6.22
CA VAL A 129 12.84 20.60 -5.36
C VAL A 129 11.51 21.28 -5.67
N PHE A 130 11.19 21.49 -6.96
CA PHE A 130 9.89 22.05 -7.33
C PHE A 130 8.73 21.08 -7.02
N ALA A 131 8.88 19.80 -7.32
CA ALA A 131 7.87 18.77 -7.03
C ALA A 131 7.62 18.59 -5.52
N SER A 132 8.64 18.77 -4.68
CA SER A 132 8.50 18.70 -3.24
C SER A 132 7.60 19.77 -2.64
N GLN A 133 7.44 20.92 -3.31
CA GLN A 133 6.50 21.95 -2.87
C GLN A 133 5.05 21.48 -3.00
N PHE A 134 4.71 20.77 -4.08
CA PHE A 134 3.38 20.15 -4.23
C PHE A 134 3.18 19.03 -3.21
N MET A 135 4.24 18.28 -2.91
CA MET A 135 4.19 17.22 -1.90
C MET A 135 3.93 17.79 -0.51
N SER A 136 4.48 18.97 -0.15
CA SER A 136 4.21 19.59 1.15
C SER A 136 2.74 19.99 1.30
N VAL A 137 2.11 20.50 0.25
CA VAL A 137 0.66 20.80 0.25
C VAL A 137 -0.15 19.50 0.40
N LEU A 138 0.24 18.44 -0.31
CA LEU A 138 -0.43 17.15 -0.22
C LEU A 138 -0.31 16.55 1.19
N VAL A 139 0.87 16.61 1.79
CA VAL A 139 1.13 16.13 3.16
C VAL A 139 0.35 16.94 4.18
N ALA A 140 0.38 18.28 4.11
CA ALA A 140 -0.41 19.14 4.98
C ALA A 140 -1.90 18.78 4.92
N LYS A 141 -2.42 18.57 3.71
CA LYS A 141 -3.81 18.15 3.49
C LYS A 141 -4.10 16.73 4.00
N MET A 142 -3.14 15.80 3.88
CA MET A 142 -3.30 14.44 4.38
C MET A 142 -3.31 14.36 5.91
N PHE A 143 -2.49 15.18 6.57
CA PHE A 143 -2.45 15.30 8.03
C PHE A 143 -3.43 16.34 8.57
N GLU A 144 -4.21 16.98 7.68
CA GLU A 144 -5.20 18.02 7.98
C GLU A 144 -4.63 19.19 8.81
N VAL A 145 -3.36 19.49 8.58
CA VAL A 145 -2.67 20.59 9.25
C VAL A 145 -2.88 21.89 8.47
N ASN A 146 -3.30 22.94 9.18
CA ASN A 146 -3.45 24.26 8.59
C ASN A 146 -2.10 24.82 8.15
N MET A 147 -1.95 25.07 6.85
CA MET A 147 -0.80 25.79 6.32
C MET A 147 -1.02 27.30 6.52
N THR A 148 -0.40 27.87 7.53
CA THR A 148 -0.51 29.30 7.83
C THR A 148 0.16 30.20 6.78
N LYS A 149 1.22 29.72 6.12
CA LYS A 149 1.90 30.38 4.98
C LYS A 149 2.56 29.36 4.08
N PHE A 150 2.43 29.54 2.77
CA PHE A 150 3.22 28.80 1.80
C PHE A 150 4.61 29.45 1.70
N GLU A 151 5.63 28.74 2.13
CA GLU A 151 7.02 29.14 1.96
C GLU A 151 7.76 28.09 1.14
N PHE A 152 8.62 28.54 0.22
CA PHE A 152 9.47 27.63 -0.54
C PHE A 152 10.51 26.98 0.37
N VAL A 153 10.51 25.64 0.43
CA VAL A 153 11.41 24.88 1.31
C VAL A 153 12.42 24.11 0.49
N PHE A 154 13.71 24.35 0.73
CA PHE A 154 14.78 23.47 0.27
C PHE A 154 15.19 22.52 1.41
N SER A 155 15.12 21.22 1.16
CA SER A 155 15.55 20.21 2.12
C SER A 155 17.02 19.83 1.91
N GLU A 156 17.89 20.30 2.80
CA GLU A 156 19.30 19.96 2.78
C GLU A 156 19.51 18.45 3.08
N SER A 157 18.73 17.89 4.01
CA SER A 157 18.75 16.49 4.34
C SER A 157 18.38 15.60 3.15
N ALA A 158 17.27 15.92 2.45
CA ALA A 158 16.87 15.17 1.24
C ALA A 158 17.89 15.29 0.12
N CYS A 159 18.49 16.48 -0.06
CA CYS A 159 19.54 16.69 -1.04
C CYS A 159 20.76 15.78 -0.73
N THR A 160 21.23 15.80 0.50
CA THR A 160 22.38 15.00 0.94
C THR A 160 22.10 13.51 0.82
N LYS A 161 20.91 13.03 1.25
CA LYS A 161 20.48 11.64 1.08
C LYS A 161 20.48 11.25 -0.41
N THR A 162 19.87 12.08 -1.26
CA THR A 162 19.79 11.82 -2.70
C THR A 162 21.19 11.72 -3.32
N LEU A 163 22.10 12.64 -2.97
CA LEU A 163 23.49 12.61 -3.44
C LEU A 163 24.21 11.33 -3.00
N ILE A 164 24.08 10.92 -1.74
CA ILE A 164 24.75 9.71 -1.21
C ILE A 164 24.22 8.47 -1.91
N TYR A 165 22.89 8.24 -1.90
CA TYR A 165 22.30 7.04 -2.50
C TYR A 165 22.57 6.96 -4.00
N PHE A 166 22.44 8.09 -4.71
CA PHE A 166 22.71 8.14 -6.13
C PHE A 166 24.19 7.89 -6.45
N SER A 167 25.11 8.41 -5.65
CA SER A 167 26.55 8.14 -5.80
C SER A 167 26.88 6.65 -5.60
N ILE A 168 26.30 5.99 -4.59
CA ILE A 168 26.46 4.55 -4.36
C ILE A 168 25.94 3.75 -5.56
N MET A 169 24.73 4.08 -6.04
CA MET A 169 24.15 3.42 -7.22
C MET A 169 25.05 3.60 -8.46
N TYR A 170 25.56 4.81 -8.66
CA TYR A 170 26.45 5.09 -9.81
C TYR A 170 27.78 4.37 -9.74
N ILE A 171 28.38 4.25 -8.57
CA ILE A 171 29.62 3.45 -8.39
C ILE A 171 29.35 1.98 -8.79
N ALA A 172 28.22 1.41 -8.36
CA ALA A 172 27.82 0.06 -8.76
C ALA A 172 27.66 -0.05 -10.30
N VAL A 173 27.04 0.93 -10.94
CA VAL A 173 26.89 0.99 -12.41
C VAL A 173 28.26 1.06 -13.10
N LEU A 174 29.19 1.89 -12.62
CA LEU A 174 30.53 2.01 -13.21
C LEU A 174 31.34 0.70 -13.12
N ILE A 175 31.24 -0.01 -11.98
CA ILE A 175 31.86 -1.32 -11.81
C ILE A 175 31.26 -2.32 -12.81
N PHE A 176 29.94 -2.36 -12.92
CA PHE A 176 29.21 -3.24 -13.84
C PHE A 176 29.59 -2.97 -15.31
N ASN A 177 29.69 -1.71 -15.70
CA ASN A 177 30.09 -1.30 -17.05
C ASN A 177 31.49 -1.78 -17.40
N THR A 178 32.44 -1.57 -16.49
CA THR A 178 33.82 -2.00 -16.68
C THR A 178 33.90 -3.52 -16.87
N PHE A 179 33.14 -4.26 -16.05
CA PHE A 179 33.06 -5.72 -16.15
C PHE A 179 32.44 -6.20 -17.46
N ILE A 180 31.38 -5.60 -17.95
CA ILE A 180 30.73 -5.97 -19.22
C ILE A 180 31.67 -5.76 -20.39
N ILE A 181 32.33 -4.59 -20.50
CA ILE A 181 33.23 -4.30 -21.61
C ILE A 181 34.43 -5.24 -21.63
N SER A 182 34.97 -5.60 -20.47
CA SER A 182 36.09 -6.53 -20.39
C SER A 182 35.81 -7.88 -21.04
N LYS A 183 34.53 -8.33 -21.00
CA LYS A 183 34.09 -9.61 -21.59
C LYS A 183 33.88 -9.58 -23.10
N TYR A 184 33.73 -8.41 -23.74
CA TYR A 184 33.50 -8.36 -25.18
C TYR A 184 34.79 -8.65 -25.98
N LYS A 185 34.65 -9.51 -27.01
CA LYS A 185 35.64 -9.73 -28.02
C LYS A 185 35.40 -8.82 -29.21
N LEU A 186 36.44 -8.39 -29.93
CA LEU A 186 36.32 -7.52 -31.11
C LEU A 186 35.37 -8.08 -32.15
N ILE A 187 35.48 -9.39 -32.43
CA ILE A 187 34.59 -10.07 -33.41
C ILE A 187 33.13 -10.04 -32.98
N ASP A 188 32.84 -10.12 -31.67
CA ASP A 188 31.46 -10.06 -31.17
C ASP A 188 30.86 -8.65 -31.28
N LEU A 189 31.70 -7.60 -31.22
CA LEU A 189 31.29 -6.21 -31.39
C LEU A 189 30.98 -5.89 -32.86
N LEU A 190 31.84 -6.38 -33.78
CA LEU A 190 31.70 -6.14 -35.23
C LEU A 190 30.55 -6.97 -35.85
N THR A 191 30.37 -8.20 -35.40
CA THR A 191 29.34 -9.11 -35.91
C THR A 191 28.02 -9.02 -35.16
N ALA A 192 27.91 -8.09 -34.17
CA ALA A 192 26.74 -7.97 -33.32
C ALA A 192 25.41 -7.80 -34.11
N ILE A 193 25.44 -7.11 -35.24
CA ILE A 193 24.27 -6.89 -36.10
C ILE A 193 23.92 -8.17 -36.93
N LYS A 194 24.93 -8.99 -37.29
CA LYS A 194 24.73 -10.22 -38.08
C LYS A 194 24.43 -11.44 -37.22
N LYS A 195 24.73 -11.42 -35.93
CA LYS A 195 24.36 -12.48 -34.99
C LYS A 195 22.87 -12.38 -34.69
N ASN A 196 22.05 -12.99 -35.51
CA ASN A 196 20.68 -13.29 -35.10
C ASN A 196 20.73 -14.08 -33.80
N GLU A 197 20.03 -13.62 -32.76
CA GLU A 197 19.82 -14.41 -31.54
C GLU A 197 19.27 -15.78 -32.03
N LYS A 198 19.99 -16.87 -31.72
CA LYS A 198 19.53 -18.22 -32.03
C LYS A 198 18.20 -18.43 -31.32
N VAL A 199 17.11 -18.32 -32.05
CA VAL A 199 15.78 -18.63 -31.52
C VAL A 199 15.78 -20.11 -31.17
N LYS A 200 15.91 -20.46 -29.91
CA LYS A 200 15.67 -21.81 -29.44
C LYS A 200 14.17 -22.07 -29.62
N ILE A 201 13.80 -22.78 -30.64
CA ILE A 201 12.42 -23.24 -30.83
C ILE A 201 12.12 -24.22 -29.71
N LYS A 202 11.28 -23.80 -28.78
CA LYS A 202 10.80 -24.66 -27.70
C LYS A 202 9.80 -25.67 -28.27
N ASN A 203 9.79 -26.87 -27.70
CA ASN A 203 8.78 -27.85 -28.05
C ASN A 203 7.40 -27.30 -27.68
N THR A 204 6.54 -27.15 -28.68
CA THR A 204 5.21 -26.53 -28.54
C THR A 204 4.34 -27.30 -27.54
N PHE A 205 4.38 -28.63 -27.56
CA PHE A 205 3.64 -29.48 -26.63
C PHE A 205 4.08 -29.21 -25.17
N LEU A 206 5.39 -29.14 -24.93
CA LEU A 206 5.94 -28.80 -23.61
C LEU A 206 5.47 -27.42 -23.15
N CYS A 207 5.40 -26.43 -24.04
CA CYS A 207 4.88 -25.12 -23.72
C CYS A 207 3.41 -25.15 -23.30
N VAL A 208 2.56 -25.94 -23.97
CA VAL A 208 1.16 -26.09 -23.57
C VAL A 208 1.03 -26.75 -22.19
N VAL A 209 1.79 -27.82 -21.94
CA VAL A 209 1.77 -28.51 -20.65
C VAL A 209 2.21 -27.56 -19.51
N ILE A 210 3.31 -26.85 -19.70
CA ILE A 210 3.82 -25.89 -18.69
C ILE A 210 2.84 -24.72 -18.50
N PHE A 211 2.16 -24.28 -19.55
CA PHE A 211 1.13 -23.25 -19.44
C PHE A 211 -0.03 -23.71 -18.54
N ILE A 212 -0.51 -24.94 -18.72
CA ILE A 212 -1.55 -25.52 -17.85
C ILE A 212 -1.04 -25.63 -16.40
N ILE A 213 0.18 -26.15 -16.20
CA ILE A 213 0.79 -26.25 -14.88
C ILE A 213 0.88 -24.86 -14.23
N SER A 214 1.29 -23.83 -14.96
CA SER A 214 1.39 -22.46 -14.42
C SER A 214 0.03 -21.94 -13.96
N ILE A 215 -1.04 -22.19 -14.71
CA ILE A 215 -2.41 -21.82 -14.32
C ILE A 215 -2.84 -22.57 -13.07
N CYS A 216 -2.54 -23.88 -12.95
CA CYS A 216 -2.86 -24.65 -11.76
C CYS A 216 -2.14 -24.11 -10.50
N ILE A 217 -0.84 -23.77 -10.61
CA ILE A 217 -0.06 -23.18 -9.52
C ILE A 217 -0.65 -21.81 -9.11
N LEU A 218 -0.98 -20.96 -10.07
CA LEU A 218 -1.60 -19.68 -9.81
C LEU A 218 -2.99 -19.84 -9.17
N ALA A 219 -3.83 -20.74 -9.70
CA ALA A 219 -5.15 -21.01 -9.14
C ALA A 219 -5.06 -21.52 -7.68
N PHE A 220 -4.10 -22.40 -7.39
CA PHE A 220 -3.84 -22.83 -6.02
C PHE A 220 -3.42 -21.67 -5.11
N SER A 221 -2.51 -20.81 -5.57
CA SER A 221 -2.08 -19.64 -4.81
C SER A 221 -3.24 -18.66 -4.56
N TYR A 222 -4.10 -18.43 -5.57
CA TYR A 222 -5.29 -17.58 -5.43
C TYR A 222 -6.30 -18.17 -4.45
N TYR A 223 -6.56 -19.49 -4.52
CA TYR A 223 -7.43 -20.19 -3.58
C TYR A 223 -6.95 -19.99 -2.13
N LYS A 224 -5.65 -20.18 -1.88
CA LYS A 224 -5.06 -20.00 -0.56
C LYS A 224 -5.24 -18.58 -0.02
N VAL A 225 -5.02 -17.54 -0.83
CA VAL A 225 -5.12 -16.15 -0.36
C VAL A 225 -6.57 -15.62 -0.28
N THR A 226 -7.56 -16.27 -0.93
CA THR A 226 -8.94 -15.78 -0.93
C THR A 226 -9.87 -16.61 -0.08
N VAL A 227 -9.86 -17.92 -0.23
CA VAL A 227 -10.77 -18.84 0.47
C VAL A 227 -10.18 -19.30 1.81
N ASP A 228 -8.93 -19.73 1.79
CA ASP A 228 -8.23 -20.28 2.95
C ASP A 228 -7.31 -19.26 3.64
N TYR A 229 -7.62 -17.95 3.50
CA TYR A 229 -6.77 -16.88 4.02
C TYR A 229 -6.60 -16.93 5.56
N LYS A 230 -7.56 -17.49 6.29
CA LYS A 230 -7.48 -17.64 7.76
C LYS A 230 -6.34 -18.56 8.18
N SER A 231 -6.04 -19.60 7.40
CA SER A 231 -4.89 -20.48 7.64
C SER A 231 -3.54 -19.78 7.50
N LEU A 232 -3.53 -18.61 6.85
CA LEU A 232 -2.32 -17.79 6.62
C LEU A 232 -2.07 -16.77 7.74
N LEU A 233 -3.07 -16.48 8.59
CA LEU A 233 -3.04 -15.48 9.67
C LEU A 233 -2.61 -16.06 11.02
N GLY A 234 -1.74 -17.07 11.06
CA GLY A 234 -1.18 -17.64 12.29
C GLY A 234 -0.04 -16.78 12.86
N GLU A 235 0.43 -17.11 14.08
CA GLU A 235 1.55 -16.44 14.76
C GLU A 235 2.86 -16.43 13.94
N ASN A 236 3.00 -17.34 12.99
CA ASN A 236 4.15 -17.48 12.12
C ASN A 236 3.82 -17.06 10.69
N PHE A 237 4.66 -16.24 10.07
CA PHE A 237 4.56 -15.86 8.64
C PHE A 237 4.82 -17.02 7.66
N GLN A 238 5.21 -18.19 8.13
CA GLN A 238 5.55 -19.35 7.29
C GLN A 238 4.44 -19.78 6.32
N PRO A 239 3.15 -19.82 6.70
CA PRO A 239 2.09 -20.19 5.77
C PRO A 239 1.93 -19.26 4.58
N MET A 240 2.25 -17.96 4.73
CA MET A 240 2.17 -16.95 3.65
C MET A 240 3.25 -17.14 2.58
N VAL A 241 4.37 -17.76 2.91
CA VAL A 241 5.51 -17.93 1.99
C VAL A 241 5.12 -18.81 0.80
N LEU A 242 4.35 -19.86 1.01
CA LEU A 242 3.95 -20.81 -0.04
C LEU A 242 3.13 -20.16 -1.17
N PRO A 243 2.02 -19.44 -0.92
CA PRO A 243 1.28 -18.76 -1.98
C PRO A 243 2.08 -17.64 -2.65
N ILE A 244 2.98 -16.95 -1.94
CA ILE A 244 3.86 -15.92 -2.54
C ILE A 244 4.84 -16.58 -3.52
N ILE A 245 5.53 -17.64 -3.12
CA ILE A 245 6.43 -18.39 -4.02
C ILE A 245 5.64 -18.97 -5.20
N GLY A 246 4.46 -19.56 -4.94
CA GLY A 246 3.57 -20.07 -5.97
C GLY A 246 3.16 -19.00 -6.98
N GLY A 247 2.80 -17.80 -6.51
CA GLY A 247 2.51 -16.64 -7.36
C GLY A 247 3.71 -16.23 -8.23
N CYS A 248 4.90 -16.11 -7.65
CA CYS A 248 6.13 -15.76 -8.39
C CYS A 248 6.52 -16.82 -9.42
N VAL A 249 6.56 -18.09 -9.01
CA VAL A 249 6.93 -19.21 -9.88
C VAL A 249 5.87 -19.42 -10.96
N GLY A 250 4.59 -19.38 -10.60
CA GLY A 250 3.48 -19.50 -11.56
C GLY A 250 3.52 -18.41 -12.63
N THR A 251 3.77 -17.15 -12.24
CA THR A 251 3.93 -16.02 -13.17
C THR A 251 5.14 -16.21 -14.09
N PHE A 252 6.27 -16.67 -13.55
CA PHE A 252 7.45 -16.96 -14.36
C PHE A 252 7.17 -18.07 -15.38
N LEU A 253 6.56 -19.18 -14.98
CA LEU A 253 6.21 -20.28 -15.86
C LEU A 253 5.16 -19.88 -16.90
N PHE A 254 4.22 -19.02 -16.53
CA PHE A 254 3.24 -18.44 -17.46
C PHE A 254 3.94 -17.69 -18.60
N PHE A 255 4.81 -16.72 -18.31
CA PHE A 255 5.54 -16.01 -19.36
C PHE A 255 6.52 -16.91 -20.13
N TRP A 256 7.12 -17.89 -19.46
CA TRP A 256 8.02 -18.83 -20.12
C TRP A 256 7.31 -19.69 -21.16
N SER A 257 6.09 -20.11 -20.90
CA SER A 257 5.30 -20.98 -21.80
C SER A 257 4.47 -20.20 -22.82
N LEU A 258 4.16 -18.93 -22.52
CA LEU A 258 3.26 -18.07 -23.30
C LEU A 258 3.66 -17.97 -24.78
N SER A 259 4.96 -17.85 -25.08
CA SER A 259 5.43 -17.70 -26.46
C SER A 259 5.09 -18.89 -27.34
N GLY A 260 5.28 -20.12 -26.83
CA GLY A 260 4.94 -21.36 -27.58
C GLY A 260 3.43 -21.59 -27.66
N PHE A 261 2.72 -21.28 -26.55
CA PHE A 261 1.26 -21.41 -26.51
C PHE A 261 0.55 -20.44 -27.46
N LEU A 262 0.87 -19.15 -27.44
CA LEU A 262 0.31 -18.15 -28.34
C LEU A 262 0.55 -18.52 -29.84
N LEU A 263 1.77 -18.94 -30.12
CA LEU A 263 2.11 -19.35 -31.49
C LEU A 263 1.22 -20.49 -31.97
N GLN A 264 0.95 -21.47 -31.11
CA GLN A 264 0.10 -22.61 -31.44
C GLN A 264 -1.35 -22.18 -31.67
N VAL A 265 -1.91 -21.41 -30.72
CA VAL A 265 -3.31 -20.96 -30.81
C VAL A 265 -3.56 -20.10 -32.04
N ILE A 266 -2.65 -19.20 -32.39
CA ILE A 266 -2.86 -18.30 -33.54
C ILE A 266 -2.59 -19.03 -34.87
N LYS A 267 -1.66 -19.98 -34.92
CA LYS A 267 -1.44 -20.80 -36.11
C LYS A 267 -2.62 -21.69 -36.48
N THR A 268 -3.43 -22.13 -35.51
CA THR A 268 -4.64 -22.91 -35.77
C THR A 268 -5.69 -22.10 -36.52
N ASN A 269 -5.71 -20.77 -36.31
CA ASN A 269 -6.62 -19.88 -37.05
C ASN A 269 -5.90 -19.24 -38.26
N LYS A 270 -5.89 -19.91 -39.39
CA LYS A 270 -5.22 -19.47 -40.61
C LYS A 270 -5.67 -18.09 -41.10
N SER A 271 -6.94 -17.72 -40.88
CA SER A 271 -7.48 -16.41 -41.31
C SER A 271 -6.87 -15.25 -40.53
N ILE A 272 -6.55 -15.44 -39.25
CA ILE A 272 -5.87 -14.44 -38.41
C ILE A 272 -4.36 -14.46 -38.69
N TYR A 273 -3.77 -15.66 -38.79
CA TYR A 273 -2.33 -15.83 -38.96
C TYR A 273 -1.81 -15.22 -40.25
N LEU A 274 -2.51 -15.44 -41.40
CA LEU A 274 -2.12 -14.98 -42.72
C LEU A 274 -2.59 -13.56 -43.08
N LYS A 275 -3.35 -12.92 -42.20
CA LYS A 275 -3.87 -11.56 -42.44
C LYS A 275 -2.78 -10.51 -42.29
N ASN A 276 -2.55 -9.71 -43.32
CA ASN A 276 -1.59 -8.60 -43.35
C ASN A 276 -0.18 -9.00 -42.81
N THR A 277 0.34 -8.25 -41.83
CA THR A 277 1.66 -8.45 -41.19
C THR A 277 1.62 -9.34 -39.96
N ASN A 278 0.52 -10.01 -39.65
CA ASN A 278 0.36 -10.77 -38.39
C ASN A 278 1.42 -11.87 -38.23
N MET A 279 1.78 -12.55 -39.34
CA MET A 279 2.85 -13.56 -39.32
C MET A 279 4.19 -12.95 -38.88
N PHE A 280 4.50 -11.75 -39.36
CA PHE A 280 5.71 -11.01 -38.95
C PHE A 280 5.68 -10.64 -37.48
N VAL A 281 4.55 -10.04 -37.00
CA VAL A 281 4.35 -9.70 -35.61
C VAL A 281 4.53 -10.90 -34.69
N LEU A 282 3.88 -12.01 -35.02
CA LEU A 282 3.94 -13.24 -34.20
C LEU A 282 5.35 -13.84 -34.13
N ARG A 283 6.07 -13.84 -35.25
CA ARG A 283 7.47 -14.32 -35.29
C ARG A 283 8.38 -13.45 -34.44
N GLN A 284 8.18 -12.15 -34.48
CA GLN A 284 8.88 -11.20 -33.65
C GLN A 284 8.55 -11.40 -32.14
N LEU A 285 7.26 -11.52 -31.82
CA LEU A 285 6.78 -11.77 -30.47
C LEU A 285 7.37 -13.05 -29.86
N ASN A 286 7.34 -14.16 -30.63
CA ASN A 286 7.88 -15.43 -30.15
C ASN A 286 9.40 -15.34 -29.82
N SER A 287 10.16 -14.69 -30.70
CA SER A 287 11.59 -14.45 -30.44
C SER A 287 11.83 -13.62 -29.20
N LYS A 288 11.07 -12.55 -29.03
CA LYS A 288 11.21 -11.57 -27.94
C LYS A 288 10.76 -12.13 -26.60
N ILE A 289 9.57 -12.72 -26.50
CA ILE A 289 9.04 -13.26 -25.24
C ILE A 289 10.03 -14.27 -24.65
N ASN A 290 10.65 -15.11 -25.46
CA ASN A 290 11.63 -16.09 -24.99
C ASN A 290 12.86 -15.47 -24.33
N THR A 291 13.28 -14.28 -24.75
CA THR A 291 14.46 -13.58 -24.21
C THR A 291 14.12 -12.62 -23.07
N THR A 292 12.83 -12.35 -22.84
CA THR A 292 12.35 -11.33 -21.87
C THR A 292 11.50 -11.90 -20.73
N VAL A 293 11.37 -13.22 -20.62
CA VAL A 293 10.55 -13.90 -19.58
C VAL A 293 10.77 -13.29 -18.19
N PHE A 294 12.02 -13.20 -17.77
CA PHE A 294 12.37 -12.67 -16.44
C PHE A 294 11.94 -11.20 -16.27
N SER A 295 12.21 -10.36 -17.27
CA SER A 295 11.79 -8.94 -17.21
C SER A 295 10.26 -8.81 -17.18
N MET A 296 9.52 -9.57 -17.98
CA MET A 296 8.05 -9.55 -18.01
C MET A 296 7.47 -10.02 -16.67
N THR A 297 8.09 -11.01 -16.04
CA THR A 297 7.69 -11.48 -14.71
C THR A 297 7.86 -10.38 -13.67
N ILE A 298 9.03 -9.74 -13.62
CA ILE A 298 9.29 -8.65 -12.67
C ILE A 298 8.34 -7.49 -12.90
N ILE A 299 8.13 -7.07 -14.16
CA ILE A 299 7.21 -5.98 -14.51
C ILE A 299 5.78 -6.30 -14.06
N CYS A 300 5.31 -7.53 -14.34
CA CYS A 300 3.98 -7.98 -13.92
C CYS A 300 3.83 -7.92 -12.39
N LEU A 301 4.81 -8.44 -11.64
CA LEU A 301 4.78 -8.44 -10.18
C LEU A 301 4.87 -7.01 -9.61
N MET A 302 5.69 -6.13 -10.19
CA MET A 302 5.76 -4.71 -9.78
C MET A 302 4.42 -4.00 -10.02
N LEU A 303 3.80 -4.19 -11.17
CA LEU A 303 2.47 -3.64 -11.47
C LEU A 303 1.41 -4.20 -10.53
N PHE A 304 1.41 -5.51 -10.28
CA PHE A 304 0.52 -6.16 -9.31
C PHE A 304 0.64 -5.54 -7.91
N VAL A 305 1.86 -5.43 -7.37
CA VAL A 305 2.08 -4.81 -6.05
C VAL A 305 1.61 -3.37 -6.04
N THR A 306 1.87 -2.61 -7.11
CA THR A 306 1.43 -1.22 -7.23
C THR A 306 -0.10 -1.11 -7.16
N ILE A 307 -0.81 -1.93 -7.92
CA ILE A 307 -2.28 -1.92 -7.95
C ILE A 307 -2.83 -2.27 -6.56
N CYS A 308 -2.31 -3.33 -5.93
CA CYS A 308 -2.76 -3.75 -4.61
C CYS A 308 -2.49 -2.70 -3.54
N VAL A 309 -1.25 -2.18 -3.47
CA VAL A 309 -0.84 -1.23 -2.41
C VAL A 309 -1.60 0.09 -2.54
N LEU A 310 -1.72 0.66 -3.74
CA LEU A 310 -2.45 1.92 -3.94
C LEU A 310 -3.95 1.76 -3.66
N SER A 311 -4.59 0.72 -4.23
CA SER A 311 -6.03 0.51 -4.05
C SER A 311 -6.37 0.22 -2.59
N SER A 312 -5.59 -0.63 -1.91
CA SER A 312 -5.83 -0.97 -0.51
C SER A 312 -5.58 0.20 0.44
N ALA A 313 -4.54 1.02 0.20
CA ALA A 313 -4.25 2.18 1.03
C ALA A 313 -5.35 3.26 0.94
N ILE A 314 -5.85 3.54 -0.28
CA ILE A 314 -6.94 4.50 -0.48
C ILE A 314 -8.24 3.96 0.13
N SER A 315 -8.53 2.65 -0.04
CA SER A 315 -9.71 2.01 0.54
C SER A 315 -9.68 2.05 2.06
N LEU A 316 -8.53 1.76 2.67
CA LEU A 316 -8.33 1.84 4.11
C LEU A 316 -8.61 3.23 4.66
N ASN A 317 -8.07 4.28 4.01
CA ASN A 317 -8.32 5.66 4.42
C ASN A 317 -9.82 6.04 4.38
N ASN A 318 -10.50 5.65 3.29
CA ASN A 318 -11.94 5.94 3.14
C ASN A 318 -12.76 5.22 4.22
N SER A 319 -12.41 3.97 4.50
CA SER A 319 -13.05 3.16 5.54
C SER A 319 -12.87 3.79 6.92
N PHE A 320 -11.64 4.17 7.30
CA PHE A 320 -11.40 4.80 8.60
C PHE A 320 -12.11 6.16 8.74
N LYS A 321 -12.13 6.99 7.69
CA LYS A 321 -12.87 8.27 7.73
C LYS A 321 -14.36 8.07 7.97
N LYS A 322 -14.95 7.06 7.32
CA LYS A 322 -16.35 6.68 7.53
C LYS A 322 -16.59 6.21 8.96
N SER A 323 -15.75 5.30 9.46
CA SER A 323 -15.86 4.74 10.81
C SER A 323 -15.73 5.80 11.89
N ILE A 324 -14.79 6.74 11.78
CA ILE A 324 -14.68 7.84 12.73
C ILE A 324 -15.98 8.65 12.77
N THR A 325 -16.55 8.99 11.62
CA THR A 325 -17.79 9.75 11.57
C THR A 325 -18.95 9.01 12.23
N GLU A 326 -19.02 7.68 12.07
CA GLU A 326 -20.04 6.82 12.66
C GLU A 326 -19.83 6.57 14.15
N LEU A 327 -18.58 6.30 14.56
CA LEU A 327 -18.24 5.86 15.91
C LEU A 327 -17.88 6.99 16.88
N THR A 328 -17.91 8.25 16.44
CA THR A 328 -17.71 9.41 17.30
C THR A 328 -18.90 10.39 17.24
N PRO A 329 -20.09 9.96 17.67
CA PRO A 329 -21.30 10.79 17.63
C PRO A 329 -21.30 11.94 18.64
N VAL A 330 -20.39 11.89 19.64
CA VAL A 330 -20.18 12.93 20.67
C VAL A 330 -18.73 13.38 20.67
N ASP A 331 -18.44 14.53 21.28
CA ASP A 331 -17.10 15.12 21.24
C ASP A 331 -16.12 14.45 22.22
N ILE A 332 -16.61 13.94 23.37
CA ILE A 332 -15.74 13.38 24.42
C ILE A 332 -16.43 12.27 25.21
N GLN A 333 -15.63 11.28 25.60
CA GLN A 333 -15.97 10.26 26.59
C GLN A 333 -14.89 10.22 27.67
N ILE A 334 -15.31 10.29 28.92
CA ILE A 334 -14.46 10.17 30.10
C ILE A 334 -14.92 8.94 30.89
N SER A 335 -13.98 8.04 31.15
CA SER A 335 -14.22 6.79 31.87
C SER A 335 -13.33 6.74 33.10
N LYS A 336 -13.90 6.37 34.23
CA LYS A 336 -13.18 6.22 35.49
C LYS A 336 -13.41 4.85 36.08
N ARG A 337 -12.34 4.12 36.29
CA ARG A 337 -12.40 2.78 36.85
C ARG A 337 -12.72 2.80 38.35
N THR A 338 -13.55 1.87 38.82
CA THR A 338 -13.96 1.76 40.22
C THR A 338 -13.58 0.43 40.86
N ASP A 339 -13.22 -0.59 40.06
CA ASP A 339 -12.86 -1.94 40.52
C ASP A 339 -11.33 -2.10 40.72
N ILE A 340 -10.70 -1.15 41.40
CA ILE A 340 -9.24 -1.13 41.59
C ILE A 340 -8.71 -2.40 42.27
N GLU A 341 -9.44 -2.94 43.25
CA GLU A 341 -9.06 -4.16 43.97
C GLU A 341 -8.92 -5.37 43.08
N SER A 342 -9.75 -5.49 42.03
CA SER A 342 -9.67 -6.58 41.06
C SER A 342 -8.61 -6.36 39.96
N PHE A 343 -8.18 -5.13 39.79
CA PHE A 343 -7.20 -4.75 38.76
C PHE A 343 -5.76 -4.71 39.30
N LYS A 344 -5.57 -4.35 40.58
CA LYS A 344 -4.28 -4.17 41.21
C LYS A 344 -4.18 -5.03 42.49
N GLU A 345 -3.36 -6.09 42.45
CA GLU A 345 -3.24 -7.08 43.55
C GLU A 345 -2.91 -6.47 44.94
N ASN A 346 -2.30 -5.28 44.97
CA ASN A 346 -1.91 -4.58 46.22
C ASN A 346 -2.41 -3.13 46.22
N ALA A 347 -3.69 -2.91 45.90
CA ALA A 347 -4.29 -1.57 45.99
C ALA A 347 -4.24 -1.01 47.42
N THR A 348 -3.75 0.22 47.58
CA THR A 348 -3.74 0.90 48.86
C THR A 348 -5.12 1.41 49.22
N GLN A 349 -5.38 1.65 50.54
CA GLN A 349 -6.66 2.18 50.99
C GLN A 349 -6.96 3.55 50.36
N GLU A 350 -5.93 4.38 50.13
CA GLU A 350 -6.04 5.68 49.46
C GLU A 350 -6.50 5.51 47.99
N GLU A 351 -5.95 4.55 47.24
CA GLU A 351 -6.37 4.26 45.88
C GLU A 351 -7.82 3.75 45.79
N ILE A 352 -8.25 2.97 46.78
CA ILE A 352 -9.64 2.49 46.87
C ILE A 352 -10.59 3.68 47.16
N GLU A 353 -10.20 4.61 48.03
CA GLU A 353 -10.99 5.82 48.28
C GLU A 353 -11.03 6.74 47.07
N ASP A 354 -9.89 6.95 46.42
CA ASP A 354 -9.78 7.73 45.19
C ASP A 354 -10.64 7.13 44.05
N SER A 355 -10.78 5.81 43.99
CA SER A 355 -11.63 5.15 42.96
C SER A 355 -13.13 5.49 43.14
N LYS A 356 -13.58 5.82 44.33
CA LYS A 356 -14.97 6.16 44.63
C LYS A 356 -15.36 7.58 44.25
N VAL A 357 -14.36 8.50 44.13
CA VAL A 357 -14.58 9.89 43.74
C VAL A 357 -15.24 9.98 42.37
N SER A 358 -16.22 10.84 42.17
CA SER A 358 -16.91 11.00 40.90
C SER A 358 -16.06 11.72 39.85
N ILE A 359 -16.33 11.48 38.56
CA ILE A 359 -15.65 12.19 37.45
C ILE A 359 -15.80 13.70 37.62
N LYS A 360 -16.99 14.16 38.01
CA LYS A 360 -17.28 15.58 38.24
C LYS A 360 -16.42 16.19 39.34
N GLU A 361 -16.22 15.45 40.42
CA GLU A 361 -15.35 15.90 41.55
C GLU A 361 -13.88 15.92 41.13
N VAL A 362 -13.40 14.89 40.44
CA VAL A 362 -12.01 14.84 39.93
C VAL A 362 -11.72 16.03 39.00
N LEU A 363 -12.59 16.32 38.06
CA LEU A 363 -12.45 17.45 37.15
C LEU A 363 -12.54 18.81 37.91
N GLY A 364 -13.51 18.94 38.84
CA GLY A 364 -13.68 20.15 39.65
C GLY A 364 -12.47 20.46 40.56
N GLN A 365 -11.89 19.44 41.21
CA GLN A 365 -10.67 19.55 42.02
C GLN A 365 -9.45 20.04 41.20
N ASN A 366 -9.44 19.76 39.88
CA ASN A 366 -8.42 20.23 38.96
C ASN A 366 -8.79 21.54 38.25
N GLY A 367 -9.82 22.25 38.69
CA GLY A 367 -10.22 23.57 38.20
C GLY A 367 -11.05 23.56 36.93
N PHE A 368 -11.56 22.40 36.49
CA PHE A 368 -12.36 22.27 35.26
C PHE A 368 -13.86 22.40 35.58
N ASP A 369 -14.49 23.43 35.04
CA ASP A 369 -15.95 23.63 35.16
C ASP A 369 -16.71 22.87 34.04
N ILE A 370 -17.22 21.71 34.42
CA ILE A 370 -17.98 20.83 33.51
C ILE A 370 -19.20 21.56 32.92
N ASN A 371 -19.93 22.32 33.72
CA ASN A 371 -21.21 22.89 33.29
C ASN A 371 -21.05 24.05 32.29
N SER A 372 -19.92 24.78 32.35
CA SER A 372 -19.62 25.82 31.38
C SER A 372 -19.03 25.30 30.09
N LYS A 373 -18.26 24.20 30.15
CA LYS A 373 -17.48 23.68 29.03
C LYS A 373 -18.14 22.53 28.28
N PHE A 374 -19.06 21.80 28.92
CA PHE A 374 -19.79 20.69 28.34
C PHE A 374 -21.29 20.95 28.24
N LYS A 375 -21.93 20.34 27.24
CA LYS A 375 -23.37 20.25 27.07
C LYS A 375 -23.76 18.81 26.73
N ASP A 376 -25.05 18.48 26.82
CA ASP A 376 -25.60 17.16 26.52
C ASP A 376 -24.92 16.03 27.31
N ILE A 377 -24.64 16.29 28.59
CA ILE A 377 -23.92 15.38 29.47
C ILE A 377 -24.78 14.16 29.80
N VAL A 378 -24.28 12.97 29.51
CA VAL A 378 -24.89 11.70 29.92
C VAL A 378 -23.89 10.90 30.73
N THR A 379 -24.31 10.44 31.90
CA THR A 379 -23.52 9.55 32.76
C THR A 379 -24.15 8.17 32.83
N TYR A 380 -23.29 7.15 32.84
CA TYR A 380 -23.68 5.74 32.88
C TYR A 380 -22.62 4.90 33.56
N ASN A 381 -22.99 3.69 34.02
CA ASN A 381 -22.08 2.74 34.61
C ASN A 381 -21.88 1.55 33.67
N ARG A 382 -20.72 0.90 33.81
CA ARG A 382 -20.47 -0.43 33.23
C ARG A 382 -20.33 -1.44 34.37
N TYR A 383 -20.77 -2.66 34.09
CA TYR A 383 -20.85 -3.69 35.10
C TYR A 383 -20.13 -4.94 34.62
N LYS A 384 -19.59 -5.72 35.57
CA LYS A 384 -19.07 -7.08 35.34
C LYS A 384 -19.46 -7.95 36.49
N ILE A 385 -19.70 -9.24 36.16
CA ILE A 385 -19.96 -10.28 37.13
C ILE A 385 -18.88 -11.33 37.02
N ASP A 386 -18.26 -11.73 38.12
CA ASP A 386 -17.03 -12.53 38.13
C ASP A 386 -17.18 -13.89 37.46
N TYR A 387 -18.33 -14.53 37.57
CA TYR A 387 -18.59 -15.82 36.98
C TYR A 387 -19.15 -15.78 35.57
N LEU A 388 -19.61 -14.64 35.07
CA LEU A 388 -20.15 -14.55 33.70
C LEU A 388 -19.03 -14.25 32.71
N THR A 389 -18.54 -15.30 32.09
CA THR A 389 -17.50 -15.21 31.05
C THR A 389 -18.09 -15.42 29.65
N LEU A 390 -17.31 -15.14 28.61
CA LEU A 390 -17.68 -15.45 27.24
C LEU A 390 -18.05 -16.91 27.03
N GLU A 391 -17.37 -17.83 27.76
CA GLU A 391 -17.69 -19.29 27.73
C GLU A 391 -19.12 -19.55 28.19
N GLN A 392 -19.53 -18.96 29.34
CA GLN A 392 -20.91 -19.12 29.83
C GLN A 392 -21.93 -18.44 28.89
N ALA A 393 -21.59 -17.28 28.33
CA ALA A 393 -22.47 -16.59 27.39
C ALA A 393 -22.63 -17.32 26.03
N LEU A 394 -21.65 -18.13 25.64
CA LEU A 394 -21.72 -18.96 24.44
C LEU A 394 -22.43 -20.31 24.67
N GLY A 395 -22.48 -20.80 25.91
CA GLY A 395 -23.16 -22.02 26.28
C GLY A 395 -22.85 -23.21 25.34
N ASP A 396 -23.86 -23.89 24.83
CA ASP A 396 -23.71 -25.05 23.93
C ASP A 396 -23.03 -24.76 22.60
N SER A 397 -22.70 -23.50 22.31
CA SER A 397 -21.97 -23.12 21.09
C SER A 397 -20.45 -23.08 21.27
N ILE A 398 -19.97 -23.32 22.51
CA ILE A 398 -18.55 -23.13 22.85
C ILE A 398 -17.61 -24.04 22.05
N ASP A 399 -17.98 -25.30 21.85
CA ASP A 399 -17.12 -26.28 21.15
C ASP A 399 -16.96 -25.90 19.68
N GLU A 400 -18.05 -25.48 19.03
CA GLU A 400 -18.03 -24.98 17.64
C GLU A 400 -17.21 -23.71 17.51
N VAL A 401 -17.27 -22.82 18.53
CA VAL A 401 -16.49 -21.58 18.56
C VAL A 401 -15.00 -21.87 18.77
N LYS A 402 -14.64 -22.78 19.70
CA LYS A 402 -13.25 -23.18 19.94
C LYS A 402 -12.61 -23.85 18.71
N GLU A 403 -13.37 -24.66 17.99
CA GLU A 403 -12.92 -25.30 16.76
C GLU A 403 -12.62 -24.24 15.67
N LYS A 404 -13.50 -23.27 15.51
CA LYS A 404 -13.40 -22.24 14.46
C LYS A 404 -12.45 -21.10 14.82
N TYR A 405 -12.27 -20.82 16.12
CA TYR A 405 -11.47 -19.72 16.66
C TYR A 405 -10.55 -20.21 17.80
N PRO A 406 -9.55 -21.05 17.52
CA PRO A 406 -8.75 -21.76 18.56
C PRO A 406 -7.92 -20.82 19.46
N PHE A 407 -7.69 -19.59 19.05
CA PHE A 407 -6.93 -18.60 19.82
C PHE A 407 -7.82 -17.63 20.62
N LEU A 408 -9.14 -17.79 20.58
CA LEU A 408 -10.06 -16.93 21.32
C LEU A 408 -9.97 -17.21 22.82
N ASN A 409 -9.71 -16.17 23.62
CA ASN A 409 -9.78 -16.28 25.07
C ASN A 409 -11.25 -16.24 25.54
N VAL A 410 -11.81 -17.39 25.80
CA VAL A 410 -13.21 -17.56 26.24
C VAL A 410 -13.44 -17.29 27.73
N ASN A 411 -12.36 -17.17 28.52
CA ASN A 411 -12.44 -16.87 29.96
C ASN A 411 -12.58 -15.34 30.24
N THR A 412 -12.68 -14.52 29.18
CA THR A 412 -12.90 -13.07 29.35
C THR A 412 -14.27 -12.84 29.96
N LYS A 413 -14.33 -12.04 31.05
CA LYS A 413 -15.59 -11.63 31.69
C LYS A 413 -16.41 -10.74 30.77
N GLU A 414 -17.72 -10.94 30.75
CA GLU A 414 -18.65 -10.17 29.92
C GLU A 414 -18.83 -8.74 30.42
N ASP A 415 -18.88 -7.80 29.50
CA ASP A 415 -19.25 -6.41 29.78
C ASP A 415 -20.79 -6.27 29.76
N LEU A 416 -21.33 -5.66 30.82
CA LEU A 416 -22.76 -5.54 31.04
C LEU A 416 -23.16 -4.06 31.19
N ILE A 417 -24.40 -3.76 30.76
CA ILE A 417 -25.02 -2.43 30.94
C ILE A 417 -26.51 -2.58 31.21
N THR A 418 -27.09 -1.68 32.00
CA THR A 418 -28.54 -1.66 32.22
C THR A 418 -29.28 -1.05 31.02
N LEU A 419 -30.51 -1.45 30.82
CA LEU A 419 -31.36 -0.97 29.72
C LEU A 419 -31.53 0.55 29.75
N SER A 420 -31.78 1.12 30.95
CA SER A 420 -31.97 2.56 31.09
C SER A 420 -30.70 3.35 30.75
N GLU A 421 -29.53 2.84 31.13
CA GLU A 421 -28.24 3.49 30.81
C GLU A 421 -27.92 3.38 29.31
N TYR A 422 -28.10 2.20 28.69
CA TYR A 422 -27.96 2.06 27.26
C TYR A 422 -28.89 3.02 26.48
N ASN A 423 -30.16 3.09 26.83
CA ASN A 423 -31.12 3.97 26.15
C ASN A 423 -30.77 5.47 26.28
N LYS A 424 -30.16 5.90 27.39
CA LYS A 424 -29.62 7.29 27.52
C LYS A 424 -28.50 7.52 26.52
N ILE A 425 -27.57 6.58 26.36
CA ILE A 425 -26.47 6.65 25.40
C ILE A 425 -27.03 6.62 23.98
N ALA A 426 -27.90 5.67 23.65
CA ALA A 426 -28.52 5.51 22.36
C ALA A 426 -29.25 6.80 21.91
N LYS A 427 -29.96 7.45 22.85
CA LYS A 427 -30.60 8.74 22.59
C LYS A 427 -29.57 9.84 22.29
N ALA A 428 -28.45 9.91 23.04
CA ALA A 428 -27.39 10.89 22.81
C ALA A 428 -26.68 10.66 21.47
N TYR A 429 -26.56 9.41 21.06
CA TYR A 429 -25.93 9.00 19.78
C TYR A 429 -26.89 9.05 18.58
N GLY A 430 -28.21 9.31 18.80
CA GLY A 430 -29.22 9.25 17.76
C GLY A 430 -29.47 7.84 17.23
N ARG A 431 -29.28 6.81 18.10
CA ARG A 431 -29.42 5.39 17.76
C ARG A 431 -30.70 4.78 18.35
N GLU A 432 -30.98 3.51 17.94
CA GLU A 432 -32.16 2.78 18.35
C GLU A 432 -32.20 2.52 19.86
N GLN A 433 -33.31 2.85 20.49
CA GLN A 433 -33.59 2.53 21.89
C GLN A 433 -34.36 1.19 21.94
N TYR A 434 -34.00 0.36 22.91
CA TYR A 434 -34.61 -0.95 23.08
C TYR A 434 -35.54 -0.98 24.29
N SER A 435 -36.35 -2.04 24.37
CA SER A 435 -37.18 -2.41 25.52
C SER A 435 -36.85 -3.84 25.91
N LEU A 436 -36.96 -4.24 27.16
CA LEU A 436 -36.77 -5.59 27.65
C LEU A 436 -37.90 -5.97 28.62
N ASN A 437 -38.29 -7.21 28.61
CA ASN A 437 -39.02 -7.80 29.69
C ASN A 437 -38.05 -8.16 30.85
N GLU A 438 -38.59 -8.47 32.05
CA GLU A 438 -37.76 -8.69 33.23
C GLU A 438 -36.79 -9.88 33.15
N ASN A 439 -36.97 -10.78 32.19
CA ASN A 439 -36.18 -12.01 32.02
C ASN A 439 -35.51 -12.07 30.64
N GLU A 440 -35.42 -10.95 29.93
CA GLU A 440 -34.80 -10.87 28.61
C GLU A 440 -33.44 -10.18 28.66
N TYR A 441 -32.57 -10.50 27.68
CA TYR A 441 -31.33 -9.76 27.44
C TYR A 441 -31.14 -9.48 25.95
N ILE A 442 -30.30 -8.48 25.64
CA ILE A 442 -29.86 -8.17 24.26
C ILE A 442 -28.33 -8.17 24.24
N VAL A 443 -27.75 -8.68 23.16
CA VAL A 443 -26.31 -8.55 22.91
C VAL A 443 -26.09 -7.53 21.82
N ILE A 444 -25.22 -6.56 22.07
CA ILE A 444 -24.75 -5.58 21.10
C ILE A 444 -23.26 -5.79 20.83
N ALA A 445 -22.84 -5.76 19.57
CA ALA A 445 -21.44 -5.76 19.14
C ALA A 445 -21.31 -5.02 17.81
N ASP A 446 -20.16 -4.44 17.53
CA ASP A 446 -19.89 -3.81 16.24
C ASP A 446 -18.67 -4.42 15.53
N TYR A 447 -17.90 -5.28 16.20
CA TYR A 447 -16.77 -5.98 15.61
C TYR A 447 -17.25 -7.23 14.84
N GLY A 448 -17.09 -7.20 13.51
CA GLY A 448 -17.73 -8.15 12.60
C GLY A 448 -17.52 -9.64 12.89
N GLU A 449 -16.33 -10.06 13.34
CA GLU A 449 -16.08 -11.47 13.72
C GLU A 449 -16.79 -11.84 15.02
N PHE A 450 -16.87 -10.91 15.98
CA PHE A 450 -17.59 -11.14 17.24
C PHE A 450 -19.12 -11.18 17.05
N ILE A 451 -19.66 -10.38 16.12
CA ILE A 451 -21.09 -10.51 15.74
C ILE A 451 -21.38 -11.95 15.29
N LYS A 452 -20.50 -12.55 14.48
CA LYS A 452 -20.66 -13.95 14.03
C LYS A 452 -20.59 -14.94 15.21
N ILE A 453 -19.63 -14.74 16.12
CA ILE A 453 -19.47 -15.57 17.31
C ILE A 453 -20.71 -15.47 18.21
N ARG A 454 -21.19 -14.24 18.48
CA ARG A 454 -22.39 -14.01 19.29
C ARG A 454 -23.65 -14.62 18.66
N ASN A 455 -23.80 -14.54 17.35
CA ASN A 455 -24.93 -15.10 16.64
C ASN A 455 -24.97 -16.64 16.71
N MET A 456 -23.82 -17.33 16.86
CA MET A 456 -23.82 -18.79 17.07
C MET A 456 -24.54 -19.19 18.35
N ALA A 457 -24.39 -18.40 19.42
CA ALA A 457 -25.11 -18.63 20.68
C ALA A 457 -26.57 -18.16 20.65
N LEU A 458 -26.81 -16.95 20.10
CA LEU A 458 -28.14 -16.35 20.01
C LEU A 458 -29.09 -17.18 19.15
N ASN A 459 -28.63 -17.77 18.05
CA ASN A 459 -29.41 -18.67 17.19
C ASN A 459 -29.83 -19.97 17.90
N LYS A 460 -29.09 -20.39 18.93
CA LYS A 460 -29.41 -21.52 19.77
C LYS A 460 -30.25 -21.12 21.01
N ASN A 461 -30.61 -19.84 21.12
CA ASN A 461 -31.33 -19.29 22.29
C ASN A 461 -30.63 -19.58 23.60
N VAL A 462 -29.31 -19.41 23.68
CA VAL A 462 -28.53 -19.67 24.90
C VAL A 462 -29.02 -18.77 26.04
N ASN A 463 -29.42 -19.35 27.16
CA ASN A 463 -29.79 -18.62 28.36
C ASN A 463 -28.54 -18.27 29.17
N ILE A 464 -28.57 -17.10 29.81
CA ILE A 464 -27.53 -16.70 30.75
C ILE A 464 -28.11 -16.62 32.16
N GLU A 465 -27.31 -17.00 33.15
CA GLU A 465 -27.70 -16.92 34.55
C GLU A 465 -27.03 -15.73 35.23
N ILE A 466 -27.82 -14.89 35.91
CA ILE A 466 -27.33 -13.72 36.64
C ILE A 466 -28.03 -13.70 38.00
N ASN A 467 -27.24 -13.73 39.08
CA ASN A 467 -27.74 -13.72 40.44
C ASN A 467 -28.84 -14.78 40.72
N GLY A 468 -28.67 -15.97 40.13
CA GLY A 468 -29.64 -17.10 40.30
C GLY A 468 -30.92 -16.97 39.44
N LYS A 469 -31.02 -15.94 38.59
CA LYS A 469 -32.16 -15.76 37.68
C LYS A 469 -31.71 -16.02 36.23
N GLN A 470 -32.54 -16.78 35.48
CA GLN A 470 -32.29 -17.08 34.08
C GLN A 470 -32.83 -15.98 33.18
N TYR A 471 -32.02 -15.56 32.19
CA TYR A 471 -32.37 -14.59 31.16
C TYR A 471 -32.30 -15.23 29.80
N VAL A 472 -33.27 -14.92 28.94
CA VAL A 472 -33.39 -15.41 27.55
C VAL A 472 -33.04 -14.31 26.57
N PRO A 473 -32.45 -14.63 25.41
CA PRO A 473 -32.16 -13.62 24.42
C PRO A 473 -33.46 -13.10 23.79
N LYS A 474 -33.62 -11.78 23.74
CA LYS A 474 -34.77 -11.16 23.05
C LYS A 474 -34.68 -11.30 21.54
N TYR A 475 -33.48 -11.27 20.99
CA TYR A 475 -33.23 -11.39 19.56
C TYR A 475 -32.31 -12.56 19.29
N GLN A 476 -32.53 -13.26 18.18
CA GLN A 476 -31.68 -14.36 17.72
C GLN A 476 -30.40 -13.86 17.02
N GLU A 477 -30.30 -12.55 16.80
CA GLU A 477 -29.13 -11.91 16.20
C GLU A 477 -28.62 -10.77 17.08
N CYS A 478 -27.30 -10.68 17.15
CA CYS A 478 -26.59 -9.57 17.80
C CYS A 478 -26.91 -8.24 17.10
N LYS A 479 -27.23 -7.21 17.87
CA LYS A 479 -27.47 -5.87 17.33
C LYS A 479 -26.12 -5.16 17.09
N LYS A 480 -25.99 -4.57 15.90
CA LYS A 480 -24.78 -3.83 15.53
C LYS A 480 -24.80 -2.44 16.15
N GLU A 481 -24.35 -2.37 17.41
CA GLU A 481 -24.33 -1.16 18.21
C GLU A 481 -23.07 -1.06 19.07
N PHE A 482 -22.79 0.13 19.58
CA PHE A 482 -21.66 0.43 20.43
C PHE A 482 -22.04 1.45 21.52
N ILE A 483 -21.22 1.58 22.55
CA ILE A 483 -21.38 2.57 23.62
C ILE A 483 -20.13 3.44 23.79
N ASP A 484 -18.95 2.96 23.41
CA ASP A 484 -17.70 3.69 23.51
C ASP A 484 -17.37 4.35 22.18
N ILE A 485 -16.90 5.61 22.20
CA ILE A 485 -16.38 6.26 21.02
C ILE A 485 -15.01 5.66 20.64
N ALA A 486 -14.82 5.37 19.38
CA ALA A 486 -13.63 4.69 18.88
C ALA A 486 -13.29 5.10 17.43
N GLY A 487 -12.05 4.84 16.98
CA GLY A 487 -11.62 5.06 15.60
C GLY A 487 -11.97 3.89 14.65
N ASN A 488 -12.32 2.74 15.20
CA ASN A 488 -12.66 1.52 14.47
C ASN A 488 -13.67 0.68 15.26
N HIS A 489 -14.34 -0.24 14.60
CA HIS A 489 -15.26 -1.17 15.22
C HIS A 489 -14.51 -2.13 16.14
N CYS A 490 -14.70 -2.05 17.44
CA CYS A 490 -13.97 -2.82 18.46
C CYS A 490 -14.85 -3.42 19.57
N ASN A 491 -16.18 -3.18 19.56
CA ASN A 491 -17.09 -3.78 20.52
C ASN A 491 -17.24 -5.28 20.25
N MET A 492 -16.65 -6.09 21.13
CA MET A 492 -16.66 -7.56 21.06
C MET A 492 -17.95 -8.18 21.61
N GLY A 493 -18.77 -7.37 22.26
CA GLY A 493 -20.04 -7.81 22.85
C GLY A 493 -20.27 -7.18 24.21
N ILE A 494 -21.43 -6.53 24.34
CA ILE A 494 -21.94 -5.99 25.59
C ILE A 494 -23.36 -6.52 25.75
N ILE A 495 -23.67 -7.00 26.94
CA ILE A 495 -25.00 -7.54 27.26
C ILE A 495 -25.82 -6.48 27.96
N ILE A 496 -26.96 -6.14 27.35
CA ILE A 496 -27.96 -5.21 27.91
C ILE A 496 -28.95 -6.04 28.73
N LEU A 497 -29.16 -5.64 29.97
CA LEU A 497 -30.02 -6.28 30.95
C LEU A 497 -31.08 -5.34 31.51
N PRO A 498 -32.21 -5.86 32.04
CA PRO A 498 -33.13 -5.06 32.82
C PRO A 498 -32.42 -4.38 34.01
N ASP A 499 -32.86 -3.20 34.41
CA ASP A 499 -32.21 -2.44 35.50
C ASP A 499 -32.19 -3.19 36.84
N SER A 500 -33.15 -4.08 37.06
CA SER A 500 -33.25 -4.94 38.25
C SER A 500 -32.21 -6.06 38.31
N ALA A 501 -31.51 -6.36 37.21
CA ALA A 501 -30.58 -7.50 37.13
C ALA A 501 -29.22 -7.21 37.76
N LEU A 502 -28.79 -5.92 37.79
CA LEU A 502 -27.47 -5.49 38.19
C LEU A 502 -27.54 -4.63 39.46
N SER A 503 -26.50 -4.70 40.26
CA SER A 503 -26.36 -3.94 41.52
C SER A 503 -25.18 -2.98 41.47
N SER A 504 -25.14 -2.01 42.44
CA SER A 504 -24.03 -1.09 42.59
C SER A 504 -22.69 -1.77 42.92
N LYS A 505 -22.71 -3.02 43.37
CA LYS A 505 -21.51 -3.82 43.66
C LYS A 505 -20.82 -4.33 42.40
N ASP A 506 -21.57 -4.47 41.32
CA ASP A 506 -21.11 -5.01 40.05
C ASP A 506 -20.49 -3.93 39.15
N VAL A 507 -20.51 -2.66 39.60
CA VAL A 507 -19.99 -1.52 38.85
C VAL A 507 -18.47 -1.55 38.77
N ILE A 508 -17.93 -1.63 37.56
CA ILE A 508 -16.48 -1.61 37.29
C ILE A 508 -15.96 -0.27 36.83
N SER A 509 -16.83 0.54 36.20
CA SER A 509 -16.46 1.89 35.79
C SER A 509 -17.67 2.83 35.76
N LYS A 510 -17.41 4.10 36.07
CA LYS A 510 -18.32 5.22 35.86
C LYS A 510 -17.88 5.96 34.63
N ASN A 511 -18.82 6.29 33.74
CA ASN A 511 -18.53 6.87 32.44
C ASN A 511 -19.38 8.13 32.23
N MET A 512 -18.85 9.04 31.42
CA MET A 512 -19.52 10.27 31.03
C MET A 512 -19.25 10.53 29.57
N ILE A 513 -20.28 10.82 28.79
CA ILE A 513 -20.17 11.33 27.43
C ILE A 513 -20.75 12.74 27.37
N ALA A 514 -20.17 13.59 26.53
CA ALA A 514 -20.60 14.97 26.40
C ALA A 514 -20.20 15.57 25.05
N ASN A 515 -20.83 16.69 24.68
CA ASN A 515 -20.41 17.57 23.61
C ASN A 515 -19.73 18.82 24.19
N TYR A 516 -18.79 19.42 23.45
CA TYR A 516 -18.18 20.68 23.87
C TYR A 516 -19.19 21.84 23.71
N ASN A 517 -19.27 22.67 24.71
CA ASN A 517 -20.01 23.93 24.66
C ASN A 517 -19.12 25.04 24.11
N ALA A 518 -18.70 24.88 22.84
CA ALA A 518 -17.78 25.79 22.16
C ALA A 518 -18.43 26.32 20.87
N LYS A 519 -18.10 27.58 20.53
CA LYS A 519 -18.59 28.26 19.33
C LYS A 519 -17.62 28.20 18.15
N SER A 520 -16.36 27.87 18.38
CA SER A 520 -15.33 27.77 17.37
C SER A 520 -14.46 26.53 17.58
N GLU A 521 -13.74 26.12 16.54
CA GLU A 521 -12.77 25.02 16.65
C GLU A 521 -11.60 25.37 17.59
N ASP A 522 -11.19 26.64 17.64
CA ASP A 522 -10.13 27.08 18.57
C ASP A 522 -10.56 26.92 20.03
N GLU A 523 -11.82 27.21 20.35
CA GLU A 523 -12.39 26.98 21.69
C GLU A 523 -12.45 25.48 22.01
N LYS A 524 -12.82 24.63 21.08
CA LYS A 524 -12.78 23.17 21.28
C LYS A 524 -11.38 22.67 21.58
N GLN A 525 -10.39 23.12 20.81
CA GLN A 525 -8.98 22.77 21.03
C GLN A 525 -8.47 23.27 22.38
N ALA A 526 -8.93 24.43 22.86
CA ALA A 526 -8.58 24.94 24.19
C ALA A 526 -9.14 24.04 25.30
N ILE A 527 -10.40 23.61 25.19
CA ILE A 527 -11.03 22.67 26.14
C ILE A 527 -10.28 21.33 26.13
N GLU A 528 -9.98 20.81 24.93
CA GLU A 528 -9.23 19.57 24.72
C GLU A 528 -7.87 19.60 25.42
N LYS A 529 -7.11 20.65 25.21
CA LYS A 529 -5.80 20.84 25.85
C LYS A 529 -5.88 20.89 27.36
N GLU A 530 -6.90 21.53 27.92
CA GLU A 530 -7.11 21.60 29.35
C GLU A 530 -7.43 20.21 29.92
N ILE A 531 -8.32 19.44 29.30
CA ILE A 531 -8.65 18.07 29.70
C ILE A 531 -7.44 17.15 29.58
N SER A 532 -6.67 17.24 28.48
CA SER A 532 -5.45 16.46 28.29
C SER A 532 -4.42 16.74 29.42
N ASN A 533 -4.27 17.99 29.85
CA ASN A 533 -3.41 18.31 30.96
C ASN A 533 -3.91 17.72 32.31
N ILE A 534 -5.23 17.68 32.51
CA ILE A 534 -5.84 17.03 33.69
C ILE A 534 -5.64 15.52 33.59
N TYR A 535 -5.87 14.91 32.43
CA TYR A 535 -5.64 13.49 32.20
C TYR A 535 -4.23 13.05 32.57
N VAL A 536 -3.21 13.76 32.10
CA VAL A 536 -1.79 13.46 32.42
C VAL A 536 -1.52 13.50 33.92
N LYS A 537 -2.17 14.42 34.66
CA LYS A 537 -2.00 14.55 36.13
C LYS A 537 -2.80 13.53 36.93
N THR A 538 -3.91 13.04 36.39
CA THR A 538 -4.91 12.30 37.16
C THR A 538 -4.99 10.83 36.78
N TYR A 539 -4.37 10.43 35.68
CA TYR A 539 -4.41 9.06 35.16
C TYR A 539 -4.00 8.02 36.20
N ASP A 540 -2.80 8.17 36.77
CA ASP A 540 -2.27 7.18 37.71
C ASP A 540 -3.01 7.21 39.07
N LYS A 541 -3.46 8.38 39.47
CA LYS A 541 -4.13 8.56 40.78
C LYS A 541 -5.59 8.06 40.76
N TYR A 542 -6.35 8.46 39.75
CA TYR A 542 -7.79 8.21 39.71
C TYR A 542 -8.21 7.17 38.66
N MET A 543 -7.27 6.61 37.89
CA MET A 543 -7.53 5.72 36.73
C MET A 543 -8.60 6.33 35.82
N LEU A 544 -8.42 7.60 35.48
CA LEU A 544 -9.28 8.35 34.61
C LEU A 544 -8.79 8.21 33.18
N TYR A 545 -9.65 7.76 32.28
CA TYR A 545 -9.39 7.63 30.85
C TYR A 545 -10.20 8.66 30.09
N VAL A 546 -9.58 9.32 29.14
CA VAL A 546 -10.23 10.33 28.29
C VAL A 546 -10.07 9.91 26.83
N ASN A 547 -11.16 9.77 26.13
CA ASN A 547 -11.21 9.59 24.69
C ASN A 547 -11.96 10.77 24.09
N SER A 548 -11.36 11.50 23.16
CA SER A 548 -12.04 12.58 22.47
C SER A 548 -12.17 12.27 20.96
N LYS A 549 -13.17 12.84 20.35
CA LYS A 549 -13.36 12.79 18.90
C LYS A 549 -12.16 13.36 18.17
N LEU A 550 -11.56 14.45 18.68
CA LEU A 550 -10.41 15.11 18.08
C LEU A 550 -9.17 14.22 18.15
N ASP A 551 -8.86 13.64 19.30
CA ASP A 551 -7.72 12.72 19.46
C ASP A 551 -7.86 11.47 18.60
N ILE A 552 -9.07 10.87 18.57
CA ILE A 552 -9.37 9.71 17.72
C ILE A 552 -9.17 10.07 16.24
N TYR A 553 -9.69 11.23 15.82
CA TYR A 553 -9.57 11.71 14.46
C TYR A 553 -8.11 11.95 14.07
N GLU A 554 -7.35 12.69 14.89
CA GLU A 554 -5.93 12.93 14.65
C GLU A 554 -5.12 11.64 14.65
N ALA A 555 -5.39 10.72 15.59
CA ALA A 555 -4.70 9.43 15.66
C ALA A 555 -4.90 8.61 14.38
N THR A 556 -6.14 8.50 13.94
CA THR A 556 -6.51 7.66 12.79
C THR A 556 -6.08 8.30 11.48
N THR A 557 -6.31 9.62 11.31
CA THR A 557 -5.90 10.36 10.11
C THR A 557 -4.38 10.34 9.94
N GLY A 558 -3.63 10.49 11.03
CA GLY A 558 -2.17 10.42 10.97
C GLY A 558 -1.66 9.05 10.53
N LEU A 559 -2.22 7.95 11.02
CA LEU A 559 -1.83 6.60 10.62
C LEU A 559 -2.17 6.31 9.15
N THR A 560 -3.39 6.67 8.72
CA THR A 560 -3.81 6.47 7.32
C THR A 560 -2.99 7.33 6.36
N ALA A 561 -2.63 8.56 6.74
CA ALA A 561 -1.73 9.41 5.98
C ALA A 561 -0.37 8.75 5.75
N ILE A 562 0.22 8.13 6.78
CA ILE A 562 1.48 7.37 6.66
C ILE A 562 1.34 6.25 5.64
N VAL A 563 0.28 5.45 5.72
CA VAL A 563 0.04 4.31 4.82
C VAL A 563 -0.11 4.78 3.37
N ILE A 564 -0.92 5.82 3.13
CA ILE A 564 -1.13 6.37 1.77
C ILE A 564 0.17 6.95 1.22
N PHE A 565 0.92 7.67 2.03
CA PHE A 565 2.18 8.27 1.60
C PHE A 565 3.20 7.21 1.15
N LEU A 566 3.37 6.15 1.95
CA LEU A 566 4.24 5.03 1.60
C LEU A 566 3.73 4.28 0.36
N ALA A 567 2.41 4.09 0.25
CA ALA A 567 1.78 3.45 -0.91
C ALA A 567 2.02 4.24 -2.20
N LEU A 568 1.86 5.57 -2.17
CA LEU A 568 2.14 6.46 -3.30
C LEU A 568 3.62 6.40 -3.68
N TYR A 569 4.53 6.46 -2.70
CA TYR A 569 5.97 6.42 -2.94
C TYR A 569 6.38 5.12 -3.64
N LEU A 570 6.01 3.97 -3.08
CA LEU A 570 6.28 2.67 -3.68
C LEU A 570 5.61 2.50 -5.04
N GLY A 571 4.33 2.87 -5.12
CA GLY A 571 3.52 2.72 -6.33
C GLY A 571 4.08 3.52 -7.51
N ILE A 572 4.41 4.79 -7.31
CA ILE A 572 4.97 5.66 -8.37
C ILE A 572 6.32 5.14 -8.85
N ILE A 573 7.21 4.75 -7.92
CA ILE A 573 8.54 4.21 -8.27
C ILE A 573 8.40 2.90 -9.05
N PHE A 574 7.54 2.00 -8.63
CA PHE A 574 7.33 0.73 -9.33
C PHE A 574 6.72 0.93 -10.72
N LEU A 575 5.78 1.87 -10.88
CA LEU A 575 5.23 2.23 -12.19
C LEU A 575 6.30 2.77 -13.13
N ILE A 576 7.16 3.68 -12.65
CA ILE A 576 8.24 4.23 -13.45
C ILE A 576 9.26 3.15 -13.79
N ALA A 577 9.69 2.34 -12.81
CA ALA A 577 10.69 1.31 -13.03
C ALA A 577 10.19 0.24 -14.03
N SER A 578 8.96 -0.26 -13.86
CA SER A 578 8.36 -1.25 -14.77
C SER A 578 8.20 -0.70 -16.18
N SER A 579 7.67 0.53 -16.31
CA SER A 579 7.45 1.20 -17.58
C SER A 579 8.78 1.47 -18.32
N ALA A 580 9.78 1.94 -17.58
CA ALA A 580 11.09 2.28 -18.14
C ALA A 580 11.85 1.03 -18.61
N ILE A 581 11.82 -0.07 -17.84
CA ILE A 581 12.43 -1.35 -18.25
C ILE A 581 11.84 -1.80 -19.58
N LEU A 582 10.52 -1.71 -19.70
CA LEU A 582 9.81 -2.14 -20.92
C LEU A 582 10.09 -1.21 -22.11
N ALA A 583 10.07 0.11 -21.87
CA ALA A 583 10.37 1.11 -22.87
C ALA A 583 11.79 0.94 -23.45
N LEU A 584 12.78 0.81 -22.58
CA LEU A 584 14.18 0.61 -22.99
C LEU A 584 14.35 -0.71 -23.75
N LYS A 585 13.66 -1.77 -23.35
CA LYS A 585 13.68 -3.04 -24.07
C LYS A 585 13.11 -2.91 -25.49
N GLU A 586 11.93 -2.28 -25.62
CA GLU A 586 11.27 -2.07 -26.91
C GLU A 586 12.08 -1.19 -27.87
N LEU A 587 12.77 -0.18 -27.34
CA LEU A 587 13.67 0.65 -28.16
C LEU A 587 14.88 -0.14 -28.66
N THR A 588 15.45 -1.02 -27.83
CA THR A 588 16.53 -1.91 -28.25
C THR A 588 16.07 -2.76 -29.41
N ASP A 589 14.92 -3.42 -29.21
CA ASP A 589 14.37 -4.35 -30.18
C ASP A 589 13.98 -3.65 -31.49
N SER A 590 13.48 -2.41 -31.41
CA SER A 590 13.20 -1.58 -32.59
C SER A 590 14.47 -1.26 -33.37
N SER A 591 15.57 -0.93 -32.67
CA SER A 591 16.87 -0.69 -33.29
C SER A 591 17.44 -1.94 -33.94
N ASP A 592 17.40 -3.11 -33.27
CA ASP A 592 17.91 -4.37 -33.78
C ASP A 592 17.08 -4.87 -34.99
N ASN A 593 15.80 -4.52 -35.05
CA ASN A 593 14.90 -4.93 -36.12
C ASN A 593 14.79 -3.90 -37.26
N LYS A 594 15.51 -2.77 -37.24
CA LYS A 594 15.46 -1.74 -38.30
C LYS A 594 15.61 -2.35 -39.68
N GLN A 595 16.62 -3.20 -39.88
CA GLN A 595 16.85 -3.86 -41.16
C GLN A 595 15.66 -4.74 -41.62
N ARG A 596 14.93 -5.37 -40.71
CA ARG A 596 13.76 -6.18 -41.07
C ARG A 596 12.60 -5.31 -41.51
N TYR A 597 12.43 -4.13 -40.95
CA TYR A 597 11.45 -3.13 -41.40
C TYR A 597 11.84 -2.56 -42.79
N ASP A 598 13.14 -2.35 -43.06
CA ASP A 598 13.63 -1.93 -44.37
C ASP A 598 13.36 -3.00 -45.45
N ILE A 599 13.49 -4.28 -45.09
CA ILE A 599 13.10 -5.39 -46.02
C ILE A 599 11.59 -5.34 -46.30
N LEU A 600 10.74 -5.08 -45.31
CA LEU A 600 9.29 -4.93 -45.52
C LEU A 600 8.98 -3.78 -46.50
N ARG A 601 9.69 -2.64 -46.42
CA ARG A 601 9.56 -1.53 -47.38
C ARG A 601 9.98 -1.94 -48.77
N LYS A 602 11.12 -2.63 -48.90
CA LYS A 602 11.65 -3.10 -50.19
C LYS A 602 10.74 -4.08 -50.89
N ILE A 603 9.92 -4.85 -50.15
CA ILE A 603 8.91 -5.74 -50.76
C ILE A 603 7.55 -5.07 -50.95
N GLY A 604 7.47 -3.73 -50.79
CA GLY A 604 6.27 -2.95 -51.14
C GLY A 604 5.23 -2.81 -50.02
N THR A 605 5.60 -3.06 -48.75
CA THR A 605 4.66 -2.88 -47.63
C THR A 605 4.45 -1.38 -47.33
N ASP A 606 3.19 -0.92 -47.28
CA ASP A 606 2.82 0.48 -46.99
C ASP A 606 3.26 0.92 -45.62
N GLU A 607 3.72 2.18 -45.49
CA GLU A 607 4.16 2.81 -44.21
C GLU A 607 3.07 2.79 -43.13
N LYS A 608 1.79 2.92 -43.50
CA LYS A 608 0.68 2.79 -42.54
C LYS A 608 0.63 1.41 -41.92
N MET A 609 0.87 0.36 -42.74
CA MET A 609 0.90 -1.03 -42.30
C MET A 609 2.12 -1.32 -41.41
N ILE A 610 3.28 -0.75 -41.73
CA ILE A 610 4.51 -0.83 -40.91
C ILE A 610 4.30 -0.16 -39.54
N ASN A 611 3.75 1.04 -39.50
CA ASN A 611 3.46 1.77 -38.28
C ASN A 611 2.43 1.02 -37.41
N ARG A 612 1.38 0.44 -38.02
CA ARG A 612 0.41 -0.40 -37.31
C ARG A 612 1.05 -1.67 -36.73
N THR A 613 1.94 -2.30 -37.48
CA THR A 613 2.69 -3.47 -37.05
C THR A 613 3.53 -3.17 -35.81
N LEU A 614 4.26 -2.04 -35.84
CA LEU A 614 5.04 -1.57 -34.71
C LEU A 614 4.15 -1.27 -33.50
N PHE A 615 3.04 -0.55 -33.70
CA PHE A 615 2.09 -0.24 -32.65
C PHE A 615 1.55 -1.51 -31.96
N VAL A 616 1.06 -2.47 -32.75
CA VAL A 616 0.52 -3.74 -32.22
C VAL A 616 1.59 -4.51 -31.46
N GLN A 617 2.81 -4.53 -31.94
CA GLN A 617 3.93 -5.21 -31.30
C GLN A 617 4.22 -4.60 -29.92
N ILE A 618 4.38 -3.27 -29.83
CA ILE A 618 4.65 -2.58 -28.58
C ILE A 618 3.44 -2.71 -27.63
N ALA A 619 2.21 -2.56 -28.14
CA ALA A 619 1.00 -2.71 -27.35
C ALA A 619 0.90 -4.09 -26.69
N ILE A 620 1.21 -5.16 -27.40
CA ILE A 620 1.19 -6.51 -26.84
C ILE A 620 2.20 -6.65 -25.68
N PHE A 621 3.41 -6.09 -25.83
CA PHE A 621 4.43 -6.14 -24.77
C PHE A 621 4.06 -5.33 -23.52
N PHE A 622 3.34 -4.22 -23.69
CA PHE A 622 2.84 -3.44 -22.55
C PHE A 622 1.59 -4.06 -21.94
N LEU A 623 0.65 -4.54 -22.75
CA LEU A 623 -0.64 -5.02 -22.27
C LEU A 623 -0.60 -6.41 -21.63
N ILE A 624 0.26 -7.32 -22.07
CA ILE A 624 0.29 -8.69 -21.51
C ILE A 624 0.70 -8.70 -20.03
N PRO A 625 1.82 -8.06 -19.60
CA PRO A 625 2.16 -7.99 -18.19
C PRO A 625 1.11 -7.25 -17.35
N LEU A 626 0.53 -6.18 -17.90
CA LEU A 626 -0.53 -5.43 -17.23
C LEU A 626 -1.81 -6.26 -17.05
N ALA A 627 -2.23 -6.99 -18.07
CA ALA A 627 -3.43 -7.84 -18.00
C ALA A 627 -3.28 -8.92 -16.90
N LEU A 628 -2.11 -9.58 -16.85
CA LEU A 628 -1.86 -10.59 -15.82
C LEU A 628 -1.73 -9.93 -14.43
N ALA A 629 -1.12 -8.74 -14.34
CA ALA A 629 -1.05 -7.98 -13.09
C ALA A 629 -2.45 -7.60 -12.58
N ILE A 630 -3.37 -7.21 -13.47
CA ILE A 630 -4.77 -6.94 -13.10
C ILE A 630 -5.43 -8.21 -12.56
N VAL A 631 -5.24 -9.37 -13.21
CA VAL A 631 -5.77 -10.64 -12.70
C VAL A 631 -5.21 -10.95 -11.30
N HIS A 632 -3.90 -10.85 -11.10
CA HIS A 632 -3.29 -11.02 -9.78
C HIS A 632 -3.88 -10.05 -8.75
N SER A 633 -4.15 -8.80 -9.17
CA SER A 633 -4.64 -7.75 -8.27
C SER A 633 -6.05 -8.00 -7.76
N ILE A 634 -6.91 -8.68 -8.52
CA ILE A 634 -8.25 -9.09 -8.07
C ILE A 634 -8.12 -9.93 -6.78
N PHE A 635 -7.23 -10.93 -6.80
CA PHE A 635 -7.01 -11.82 -5.66
C PHE A 635 -6.20 -11.14 -4.54
N GLY A 636 -5.20 -10.34 -4.89
CA GLY A 636 -4.40 -9.60 -3.93
C GLY A 636 -5.20 -8.54 -3.16
N ILE A 637 -6.06 -7.77 -3.84
CA ILE A 637 -6.97 -6.81 -3.21
C ILE A 637 -7.99 -7.57 -2.35
N SER A 638 -8.55 -8.68 -2.84
CA SER A 638 -9.48 -9.50 -2.04
C SER A 638 -8.83 -9.99 -0.74
N PHE A 639 -7.58 -10.43 -0.78
CA PHE A 639 -6.81 -10.80 0.41
C PHE A 639 -6.63 -9.62 1.37
N ALA A 640 -6.15 -8.48 0.86
CA ALA A 640 -5.98 -7.28 1.67
C ALA A 640 -7.29 -6.83 2.33
N LEU A 641 -8.40 -6.89 1.59
CA LEU A 641 -9.73 -6.56 2.10
C LEU A 641 -10.21 -7.54 3.16
N ASN A 642 -9.96 -8.83 3.00
CA ASN A 642 -10.32 -9.83 4.00
C ASN A 642 -9.60 -9.57 5.34
N ILE A 643 -8.34 -9.13 5.29
CA ILE A 643 -7.60 -8.68 6.47
C ILE A 643 -8.19 -7.37 7.02
N LEU A 644 -8.40 -6.38 6.16
CA LEU A 644 -8.89 -5.07 6.59
C LEU A 644 -10.32 -5.14 7.16
N LYS A 645 -11.17 -6.03 6.65
CA LYS A 645 -12.51 -6.30 7.20
C LYS A 645 -12.51 -6.86 8.62
N THR A 646 -11.40 -7.38 9.09
CA THR A 646 -11.27 -7.76 10.52
C THR A 646 -11.13 -6.54 11.42
N ILE A 647 -10.68 -5.40 10.88
CA ILE A 647 -10.43 -4.17 11.64
C ILE A 647 -11.56 -3.15 11.42
N ASN A 648 -12.09 -3.08 10.20
CA ASN A 648 -13.06 -2.07 9.82
C ASN A 648 -13.98 -2.52 8.68
N GLU A 649 -15.17 -1.91 8.56
CA GLU A 649 -16.03 -2.16 7.41
C GLU A 649 -15.51 -1.43 6.16
N ILE A 650 -15.45 -2.15 5.06
CA ILE A 650 -15.02 -1.61 3.77
C ILE A 650 -16.18 -1.74 2.79
N ASP A 651 -16.81 -0.62 2.47
CA ASP A 651 -17.99 -0.59 1.60
C ASP A 651 -17.66 -0.11 0.18
N ASP A 652 -16.66 0.75 0.00
CA ASP A 652 -16.37 1.36 -1.30
C ASP A 652 -14.98 0.96 -1.81
N LEU A 653 -15.00 0.20 -2.91
CA LEU A 653 -13.81 -0.22 -3.66
C LEU A 653 -13.70 0.46 -5.02
N VAL A 654 -14.77 1.03 -5.52
CA VAL A 654 -14.84 1.52 -6.90
C VAL A 654 -13.89 2.72 -7.06
N TRP A 655 -14.01 3.72 -6.20
CA TRP A 655 -13.16 4.91 -6.27
C TRP A 655 -11.66 4.64 -6.10
N PRO A 656 -11.20 3.85 -5.11
CA PRO A 656 -9.80 3.45 -5.00
C PRO A 656 -9.24 2.79 -6.26
N ILE A 657 -10.01 1.90 -6.88
CA ILE A 657 -9.62 1.22 -8.12
C ILE A 657 -9.55 2.21 -9.29
N VAL A 658 -10.54 3.11 -9.42
CA VAL A 658 -10.55 4.14 -10.48
C VAL A 658 -9.35 5.08 -10.35
N ILE A 659 -9.04 5.56 -9.15
CA ILE A 659 -7.88 6.43 -8.90
C ILE A 659 -6.58 5.69 -9.27
N THR A 660 -6.44 4.45 -8.86
CA THR A 660 -5.27 3.61 -9.21
C THR A 660 -5.15 3.41 -10.73
N ALA A 661 -6.28 3.15 -11.42
CA ALA A 661 -6.30 3.01 -12.87
C ALA A 661 -5.87 4.30 -13.59
N VAL A 662 -6.27 5.48 -13.07
CA VAL A 662 -5.83 6.78 -13.60
C VAL A 662 -4.32 6.95 -13.46
N PHE A 663 -3.73 6.62 -12.29
CA PHE A 663 -2.29 6.67 -12.10
C PHE A 663 -1.55 5.76 -13.09
N ILE A 664 -2.04 4.55 -13.29
CA ILE A 664 -1.46 3.60 -14.26
C ILE A 664 -1.58 4.16 -15.68
N ALA A 665 -2.75 4.67 -16.06
CA ALA A 665 -2.97 5.23 -17.40
C ALA A 665 -2.03 6.41 -17.68
N LEU A 666 -1.81 7.30 -16.72
CA LEU A 666 -0.94 8.47 -16.86
C LEU A 666 0.54 8.07 -16.98
N ILE A 667 1.05 7.26 -16.05
CA ILE A 667 2.49 6.93 -16.01
C ILE A 667 2.81 5.83 -17.02
N TYR A 668 2.18 4.68 -16.91
CA TYR A 668 2.46 3.52 -17.76
C TYR A 668 2.02 3.76 -19.21
N GLY A 669 0.85 4.36 -19.40
CA GLY A 669 0.34 4.78 -20.72
C GLY A 669 1.21 5.88 -21.33
N GLY A 670 1.68 6.86 -20.55
CA GLY A 670 2.63 7.88 -20.99
C GLY A 670 3.93 7.29 -21.52
N TYR A 671 4.52 6.35 -20.79
CA TYR A 671 5.70 5.59 -21.27
C TYR A 671 5.42 4.79 -22.53
N PHE A 672 4.26 4.16 -22.66
CA PHE A 672 3.85 3.47 -23.88
C PHE A 672 3.86 4.41 -25.09
N VAL A 673 3.23 5.58 -24.98
CA VAL A 673 3.16 6.57 -26.09
C VAL A 673 4.57 7.06 -26.46
N ILE A 674 5.39 7.42 -25.48
CA ILE A 674 6.77 7.88 -25.71
C ILE A 674 7.58 6.77 -26.38
N THR A 675 7.43 5.53 -25.94
CA THR A 675 8.11 4.35 -26.50
C THR A 675 7.72 4.15 -27.97
N TYR A 676 6.41 4.19 -28.27
CA TYR A 676 5.92 4.06 -29.65
C TYR A 676 6.47 5.15 -30.56
N LEU A 677 6.40 6.43 -30.15
CA LEU A 677 6.90 7.56 -30.95
C LEU A 677 8.41 7.45 -31.17
N SER A 678 9.17 7.11 -30.15
CA SER A 678 10.63 6.94 -30.26
C SER A 678 11.00 5.73 -31.14
N SER A 679 10.32 4.60 -30.99
CA SER A 679 10.51 3.42 -31.83
C SER A 679 10.19 3.70 -33.30
N LYS A 680 9.11 4.45 -33.55
CA LYS A 680 8.72 4.90 -34.91
C LYS A 680 9.81 5.74 -35.56
N ASN A 681 10.45 6.64 -34.79
CA ASN A 681 11.55 7.44 -35.31
C ASN A 681 12.82 6.61 -35.59
N ILE A 682 13.08 5.57 -34.80
CA ILE A 682 14.23 4.66 -35.00
C ILE A 682 14.10 3.83 -36.29
N ILE A 683 12.88 3.34 -36.58
CA ILE A 683 12.65 2.52 -37.76
C ILE A 683 12.43 3.31 -39.08
N LYS A 684 12.30 4.65 -39.00
CA LYS A 684 12.22 5.49 -40.21
C LYS A 684 13.47 5.30 -41.08
N GLU A 685 13.27 5.42 -42.37
CA GLU A 685 14.37 5.46 -43.34
C GLU A 685 15.25 6.71 -43.10
N ASP A 686 16.56 6.54 -43.11
CA ASP A 686 17.46 7.69 -43.16
C ASP A 686 17.38 8.22 -44.61
N VAL A 687 16.62 9.33 -44.82
CA VAL A 687 16.54 10.05 -46.09
C VAL A 687 17.86 10.72 -46.36
#